data_f5ca5b39b8312a56d87824193c603688
#
_entry.id   f5ca5b39b8312a56d87824193c603688
#
_cell.length_a   1.000
_cell.length_b   1.000
_cell.length_c   1.000
_cell.angle_alpha   90.00
_cell.angle_beta   90.00
_cell.angle_gamma   90.00
#
_symmetry.space_group_name_H-M   'P 1'
#
loop_
_entity.id
_entity.type
_entity.pdbx_description
1 polymer ?
#
loop_
_entity_poly.entity_id
_entity_poly.type
_entity_poly.pdbx_seq_one_letter_code
_entity_poly.pdbx_strand_id
1 'polypeptide(L)'
;MKRNKNNSLFDPVLLRRSLRASFTKLDPRQMIKNPIMFTVEAVTFAMLLLIVRIAVTGDTSQGSLLYNLVIFAVLLLTVLFANFAEAIAEARGRAQADSLRKTREETPAKRIEPDGQSHIVSSSELKQGDLFECVAGDTVAADGEIVEGLASIDESAITGESAPVIREAGGDKSSVTGGTKVLSDRILVKVTARPGESFLDRMIALVEGSSRQKTPNEIALTILLAGFTLVFVIVCATLKPFADYVGANITVAAFISLFVCLIPTTIGGLLSAIGIAGMDRALRANVITKSGKAIETAGDIDTLLLDKTGTITIGNRKATRFHPADGIAPKAFVRMCVLSSVADPPPEGKSVVELGAAEGVRTDPVAMVGVRMVKFTAETKCSGVDMPDGRRIRKGAAEAIFRIAAEHENPCPAGIAATVRTISENGGTPLVVCENERITGVIELQDIIKTGIRERFERLRRMGVKTVMVTGDNPLTAKYIAEKAGVDDFIAEARPEDKLEYIRREQQSGKLVAMMGDGTNDAPALAQADVGVAMNSGTQAAKEAGNMVDLDNDPTKLIEIVEIGKQLLMTRGTLTTFSIANDVAKYFAIVPALFIASIPSLGALNVMHLHSPESAILSAVIFNALIIPLLIPLALRGVTYKPIGASALLRRNLFIYGLGGVIVPFVGIKLIDMLISVFF
;
A
#
# COMPACT_ATOMS: atom_id res chain seq x y z
N MET A 1 -2.82 7.97 -21.02
CA MET A 1 -2.68 8.78 -19.80
C MET A 1 -1.61 9.87 -19.97
N LYS A 2 -1.96 11.14 -19.91
CA LYS A 2 -0.97 12.23 -19.84
C LYS A 2 -0.35 12.18 -18.43
N ARG A 3 0.88 11.73 -18.30
CA ARG A 3 1.68 11.86 -17.08
C ARG A 3 1.62 13.31 -16.63
N ASN A 4 1.03 13.55 -15.47
CA ASN A 4 1.03 14.86 -14.82
C ASN A 4 2.49 15.30 -14.63
N LYS A 5 2.94 16.30 -15.37
CA LYS A 5 4.33 16.81 -15.39
C LYS A 5 4.78 17.49 -14.08
N ASN A 6 3.90 17.59 -13.08
CA ASN A 6 4.14 18.38 -11.86
C ASN A 6 4.74 17.61 -10.68
N ASN A 7 5.26 16.40 -10.86
CA ASN A 7 5.87 15.63 -9.78
C ASN A 7 7.40 15.51 -9.92
N SER A 8 8.09 16.61 -10.21
CA SER A 8 9.55 16.60 -10.13
C SER A 8 9.98 16.45 -8.66
N LEU A 9 11.05 15.68 -8.43
CA LEU A 9 11.68 15.52 -7.09
C LEU A 9 12.04 16.86 -6.46
N PHE A 10 12.21 17.91 -7.26
CA PHE A 10 12.70 19.23 -6.92
C PHE A 10 11.69 20.32 -7.34
N ASP A 11 10.43 20.20 -6.90
CA ASP A 11 9.47 21.29 -7.02
C ASP A 11 9.95 22.49 -6.17
N PRO A 12 10.09 23.69 -6.75
CA PRO A 12 10.59 24.86 -6.02
C PRO A 12 9.80 25.22 -4.77
N VAL A 13 8.48 24.97 -4.77
CA VAL A 13 7.62 25.25 -3.61
C VAL A 13 7.90 24.27 -2.47
N LEU A 14 8.01 22.98 -2.80
CA LEU A 14 8.37 21.95 -1.84
C LEU A 14 9.77 22.16 -1.27
N LEU A 15 10.74 22.51 -2.12
CA LEU A 15 12.12 22.80 -1.70
C LEU A 15 12.17 23.95 -0.70
N ARG A 16 11.50 25.07 -0.99
CA ARG A 16 11.46 26.24 -0.09
C ARG A 16 10.82 25.90 1.26
N ARG A 17 9.71 25.15 1.23
CA ARG A 17 9.01 24.70 2.45
C ARG A 17 9.88 23.77 3.29
N SER A 18 10.55 22.79 2.64
CA SER A 18 11.46 21.83 3.30
C SER A 18 12.71 22.50 3.86
N LEU A 19 13.27 23.48 3.15
CA LEU A 19 14.41 24.25 3.64
C LEU A 19 14.05 25.02 4.92
N ARG A 20 12.88 25.67 4.95
CA ARG A 20 12.41 26.35 6.17
C ARG A 20 12.16 25.37 7.31
N ALA A 21 11.58 24.20 7.01
CA ALA A 21 11.31 23.16 8.00
C ALA A 21 12.60 22.55 8.58
N SER A 22 13.71 22.50 7.82
CA SER A 22 14.98 21.97 8.32
C SER A 22 15.54 22.79 9.49
N PHE A 23 15.29 24.10 9.52
CA PHE A 23 15.68 24.95 10.64
C PHE A 23 14.77 24.76 11.86
N THR A 24 13.46 24.61 11.67
CA THR A 24 12.54 24.38 12.80
C THR A 24 12.77 23.02 13.46
N LYS A 25 13.31 22.05 12.72
CA LYS A 25 13.69 20.72 13.24
C LYS A 25 14.99 20.71 14.06
N LEU A 26 15.69 21.83 14.20
CA LEU A 26 16.81 21.99 15.14
C LEU A 26 16.35 22.08 16.61
N ASP A 27 15.04 21.95 16.91
CA ASP A 27 14.56 21.87 18.27
C ASP A 27 15.04 20.54 18.90
N PRO A 28 15.85 20.58 20.00
CA PRO A 28 16.39 19.38 20.64
C PRO A 28 15.33 18.37 21.08
N ARG A 29 14.10 18.83 21.37
CA ARG A 29 12.95 17.97 21.71
C ARG A 29 12.52 17.10 20.56
N GLN A 30 12.71 17.56 19.33
CA GLN A 30 12.42 16.79 18.11
C GLN A 30 13.61 15.88 17.77
N MET A 31 14.83 16.43 17.86
CA MET A 31 16.06 15.72 17.52
C MET A 31 16.36 14.51 18.39
N ILE A 32 15.95 14.50 19.67
CA ILE A 32 16.15 13.37 20.59
C ILE A 32 15.50 12.07 20.09
N LYS A 33 14.51 12.15 19.21
CA LYS A 33 13.89 10.99 18.55
C LYS A 33 14.84 10.27 17.60
N ASN A 34 15.91 10.95 17.17
CA ASN A 34 17.00 10.40 16.35
C ASN A 34 18.32 10.56 17.12
N PRO A 35 18.74 9.57 17.92
CA PRO A 35 19.87 9.69 18.84
C PRO A 35 21.19 10.04 18.12
N ILE A 36 21.37 9.59 16.88
CA ILE A 36 22.57 9.86 16.09
C ILE A 36 22.64 11.35 15.77
N MET A 37 21.59 11.89 15.18
CA MET A 37 21.57 13.29 14.77
C MET A 37 21.52 14.24 15.97
N PHE A 38 20.87 13.84 17.07
CA PHE A 38 20.94 14.56 18.34
C PHE A 38 22.36 14.67 18.89
N THR A 39 23.14 13.57 18.79
CA THR A 39 24.54 13.58 19.22
C THR A 39 25.37 14.53 18.34
N VAL A 40 25.15 14.53 17.03
CA VAL A 40 25.84 15.49 16.12
C VAL A 40 25.46 16.92 16.44
N GLU A 41 24.20 17.20 16.74
CA GLU A 41 23.75 18.52 17.16
C GLU A 41 24.40 18.96 18.47
N ALA A 42 24.47 18.08 19.46
CA ALA A 42 25.10 18.36 20.75
C ALA A 42 26.59 18.71 20.61
N VAL A 43 27.34 17.95 19.79
CA VAL A 43 28.76 18.28 19.54
C VAL A 43 28.93 19.52 18.65
N THR A 44 27.99 19.83 17.77
CA THR A 44 27.96 21.10 17.02
C THR A 44 27.76 22.28 17.98
N PHE A 45 26.89 22.14 18.97
CA PHE A 45 26.73 23.14 20.03
C PHE A 45 28.00 23.30 20.87
N ALA A 46 28.67 22.19 21.21
CA ALA A 46 29.97 22.25 21.91
C ALA A 46 31.03 23.00 21.09
N MET A 47 31.06 22.83 19.76
CA MET A 47 31.91 23.62 18.87
C MET A 47 31.62 25.12 18.92
N LEU A 48 30.32 25.50 19.01
CA LEU A 48 29.94 26.92 19.17
C LEU A 48 30.51 27.49 20.48
N LEU A 49 30.40 26.73 21.60
CA LEU A 49 30.98 27.18 22.87
C LEU A 49 32.51 27.31 22.79
N LEU A 50 33.18 26.39 22.10
CA LEU A 50 34.64 26.49 21.87
C LEU A 50 35.00 27.76 21.08
N ILE A 51 34.28 28.08 20.02
CA ILE A 51 34.48 29.28 19.19
C ILE A 51 34.31 30.56 20.04
N VAL A 52 33.24 30.62 20.86
CA VAL A 52 33.02 31.74 21.77
C VAL A 52 34.17 31.88 22.75
N ARG A 53 34.68 30.78 23.33
CA ARG A 53 35.84 30.79 24.21
C ARG A 53 37.07 31.33 23.48
N ILE A 54 37.40 30.82 22.29
CA ILE A 54 38.57 31.28 21.49
C ILE A 54 38.45 32.80 21.18
N ALA A 55 37.22 33.25 20.78
CA ALA A 55 36.98 34.65 20.47
C ALA A 55 37.15 35.57 21.69
N VAL A 56 36.78 35.12 22.90
CA VAL A 56 36.90 35.89 24.14
C VAL A 56 38.30 35.88 24.73
N THR A 57 38.97 34.70 24.70
CA THR A 57 40.27 34.51 25.36
C THR A 57 41.48 34.78 24.46
N GLY A 58 41.27 34.80 23.11
CA GLY A 58 42.35 34.89 22.13
C GLY A 58 43.27 33.67 22.09
N ASP A 59 42.88 32.56 22.76
CA ASP A 59 43.67 31.32 22.85
C ASP A 59 43.62 30.55 21.54
N THR A 60 44.75 30.53 20.82
CA THR A 60 44.90 29.82 19.54
C THR A 60 45.41 28.37 19.70
N SER A 61 45.58 27.87 20.93
CA SER A 61 46.01 26.50 21.18
C SER A 61 45.14 25.41 20.60
N GLN A 62 43.86 25.77 20.34
CA GLN A 62 42.83 24.91 19.74
C GLN A 62 42.66 25.13 18.22
N GLY A 63 43.64 25.75 17.56
CA GLY A 63 43.59 26.09 16.14
C GLY A 63 43.09 27.53 15.88
N SER A 64 43.14 27.95 14.62
CA SER A 64 42.69 29.30 14.24
C SER A 64 41.15 29.43 14.41
N LEU A 65 40.70 30.66 14.72
CA LEU A 65 39.27 30.94 14.82
C LEU A 65 38.55 30.60 13.52
N LEU A 66 39.12 30.92 12.38
CA LEU A 66 38.56 30.63 11.05
C LEU A 66 38.37 29.12 10.82
N TYR A 67 39.39 28.33 11.16
CA TYR A 67 39.32 26.86 11.01
C TYR A 67 38.16 26.26 11.85
N ASN A 68 38.09 26.67 13.11
CA ASN A 68 37.00 26.20 14.00
C ASN A 68 35.61 26.66 13.51
N LEU A 69 35.50 27.86 12.97
CA LEU A 69 34.26 28.39 12.42
C LEU A 69 33.81 27.63 11.16
N VAL A 70 34.74 27.27 10.28
CA VAL A 70 34.45 26.45 9.11
C VAL A 70 33.97 25.05 9.51
N ILE A 71 34.64 24.40 10.49
CA ILE A 71 34.18 23.08 10.99
C ILE A 71 32.76 23.21 11.57
N PHE A 72 32.49 24.22 12.40
CA PHE A 72 31.15 24.45 12.96
C PHE A 72 30.12 24.62 11.84
N ALA A 73 30.41 25.44 10.83
CA ALA A 73 29.49 25.65 9.72
C ALA A 73 29.19 24.36 8.95
N VAL A 74 30.20 23.51 8.72
CA VAL A 74 30.03 22.22 8.04
C VAL A 74 29.23 21.24 8.89
N LEU A 75 29.47 21.18 10.21
CA LEU A 75 28.71 20.34 11.13
C LEU A 75 27.24 20.79 11.19
N LEU A 76 26.98 22.11 11.26
CA LEU A 76 25.62 22.65 11.22
C LEU A 76 24.94 22.31 9.89
N LEU A 77 25.63 22.42 8.76
CA LEU A 77 25.13 21.99 7.45
C LEU A 77 24.81 20.49 7.41
N THR A 78 25.61 19.67 8.07
CA THR A 78 25.35 18.23 8.16
C THR A 78 24.01 17.93 8.84
N VAL A 79 23.74 18.60 9.97
CA VAL A 79 22.45 18.48 10.68
C VAL A 79 21.31 19.01 9.83
N LEU A 80 21.50 20.19 9.19
CA LEU A 80 20.49 20.80 8.32
C LEU A 80 20.17 19.91 7.11
N PHE A 81 21.15 19.28 6.49
CA PHE A 81 20.92 18.37 5.36
C PHE A 81 20.17 17.11 5.76
N ALA A 82 20.44 16.54 6.94
CA ALA A 82 19.67 15.43 7.48
C ALA A 82 18.22 15.83 7.76
N ASN A 83 18.01 16.97 8.41
CA ASN A 83 16.66 17.51 8.67
C ASN A 83 15.94 17.85 7.36
N PHE A 84 16.66 18.36 6.35
CA PHE A 84 16.09 18.63 5.03
C PHE A 84 15.65 17.34 4.33
N ALA A 85 16.41 16.24 4.43
CA ALA A 85 16.04 14.94 3.85
C ALA A 85 14.70 14.43 4.41
N GLU A 86 14.51 14.56 5.72
CA GLU A 86 13.26 14.20 6.37
C GLU A 86 12.13 15.18 5.99
N ALA A 87 12.40 16.49 6.04
CA ALA A 87 11.42 17.52 5.73
C ALA A 87 10.89 17.45 4.28
N ILE A 88 11.74 17.13 3.30
CA ILE A 88 11.30 16.99 1.90
C ILE A 88 10.43 15.74 1.71
N ALA A 89 10.73 14.66 2.41
CA ALA A 89 9.90 13.47 2.41
C ALA A 89 8.51 13.76 3.00
N GLU A 90 8.45 14.44 4.15
CA GLU A 90 7.19 14.87 4.79
C GLU A 90 6.40 15.86 3.93
N ALA A 91 7.08 16.85 3.33
CA ALA A 91 6.41 17.85 2.49
C ALA A 91 5.74 17.22 1.27
N ARG A 92 6.33 16.16 0.70
CA ARG A 92 5.73 15.39 -0.39
C ARG A 92 4.48 14.64 0.05
N GLY A 93 4.51 14.00 1.22
CA GLY A 93 3.34 13.37 1.81
C GLY A 93 2.22 14.39 2.05
N ARG A 94 2.53 15.55 2.65
CA ARG A 94 1.54 16.62 2.89
C ARG A 94 0.95 17.21 1.61
N ALA A 95 1.74 17.41 0.56
CA ALA A 95 1.22 17.89 -0.72
C ALA A 95 0.16 16.96 -1.32
N GLN A 96 0.27 15.67 -1.05
CA GLN A 96 -0.70 14.68 -1.48
C GLN A 96 -1.96 14.70 -0.59
N ALA A 97 -1.81 14.91 0.72
CA ALA A 97 -2.93 15.16 1.64
C ALA A 97 -3.68 16.44 1.30
N ASP A 98 -2.97 17.52 0.96
CA ASP A 98 -3.57 18.79 0.52
C ASP A 98 -4.37 18.62 -0.79
N SER A 99 -3.94 17.74 -1.69
CA SER A 99 -4.70 17.39 -2.89
C SER A 99 -6.00 16.67 -2.55
N LEU A 100 -5.97 15.76 -1.58
CA LEU A 100 -7.16 15.06 -1.10
C LEU A 100 -8.11 16.00 -0.33
N ARG A 101 -7.58 16.95 0.44
CA ARG A 101 -8.40 17.99 1.11
C ARG A 101 -9.17 18.87 0.16
N LYS A 102 -8.60 19.19 -1.00
CA LYS A 102 -9.28 19.99 -2.03
C LYS A 102 -10.51 19.31 -2.63
N THR A 103 -10.60 18.00 -2.53
CA THR A 103 -11.79 17.24 -2.93
C THR A 103 -12.89 17.23 -1.86
N ARG A 104 -12.58 17.74 -0.64
CA ARG A 104 -13.54 17.88 0.45
C ARG A 104 -14.23 19.25 0.34
N GLU A 105 -15.23 19.34 -0.50
CA GLU A 105 -16.15 20.48 -0.51
C GLU A 105 -17.34 20.20 0.43
N GLU A 106 -17.87 21.23 1.08
CA GLU A 106 -19.15 21.12 1.79
C GLU A 106 -20.23 20.84 0.76
N THR A 107 -20.78 19.64 0.84
CA THR A 107 -21.77 19.12 -0.12
C THR A 107 -23.16 19.20 0.51
N PRO A 108 -24.16 19.74 -0.19
CA PRO A 108 -25.54 19.67 0.29
C PRO A 108 -26.02 18.22 0.27
N ALA A 109 -26.63 17.78 1.36
CA ALA A 109 -27.20 16.45 1.53
C ALA A 109 -28.71 16.54 1.76
N LYS A 110 -29.48 15.73 1.06
CA LYS A 110 -30.92 15.57 1.30
C LYS A 110 -31.13 14.51 2.38
N ARG A 111 -31.13 14.95 3.65
CA ARG A 111 -31.36 14.08 4.79
C ARG A 111 -32.84 13.67 4.85
N ILE A 112 -33.10 12.38 5.13
CA ILE A 112 -34.42 11.83 5.31
C ILE A 112 -34.64 11.57 6.80
N GLU A 113 -35.69 12.19 7.35
CA GLU A 113 -36.05 11.99 8.73
C GLU A 113 -36.94 10.73 8.91
N PRO A 114 -37.03 10.18 10.12
CA PRO A 114 -37.83 8.98 10.39
C PRO A 114 -39.34 9.10 10.04
N ASP A 115 -39.84 10.33 9.94
CA ASP A 115 -41.22 10.64 9.53
C ASP A 115 -41.44 10.70 8.01
N GLY A 116 -40.32 10.46 7.23
CA GLY A 116 -40.33 10.50 5.76
C GLY A 116 -40.16 11.91 5.17
N GLN A 117 -40.04 12.96 6.00
CA GLN A 117 -39.73 14.30 5.51
C GLN A 117 -38.28 14.40 5.11
N SER A 118 -37.96 15.24 4.11
CA SER A 118 -36.57 15.46 3.65
C SER A 118 -36.18 16.92 3.83
N HIS A 119 -34.94 17.12 4.36
CA HIS A 119 -34.36 18.44 4.55
C HIS A 119 -33.00 18.50 3.89
N ILE A 120 -32.66 19.63 3.25
CA ILE A 120 -31.31 19.86 2.74
C ILE A 120 -30.47 20.41 3.89
N VAL A 121 -29.40 19.65 4.23
CA VAL A 121 -28.42 20.00 5.27
C VAL A 121 -27.02 20.01 4.68
N SER A 122 -26.06 20.63 5.36
CA SER A 122 -24.64 20.50 4.98
C SER A 122 -24.11 19.11 5.32
N SER A 123 -23.16 18.59 4.53
CA SER A 123 -22.47 17.33 4.82
C SER A 123 -21.81 17.31 6.21
N SER A 124 -21.45 18.50 6.75
CA SER A 124 -20.90 18.67 8.10
C SER A 124 -21.93 18.46 9.23
N GLU A 125 -23.21 18.51 8.93
CA GLU A 125 -24.30 18.33 9.90
C GLU A 125 -24.78 16.89 9.99
N LEU A 126 -24.41 16.02 9.04
CA LEU A 126 -24.76 14.61 9.03
C LEU A 126 -24.06 13.87 10.17
N LYS A 127 -24.86 13.04 10.87
CA LYS A 127 -24.39 12.22 12.00
C LYS A 127 -24.41 10.74 11.62
N GLN A 128 -23.61 9.95 12.31
CA GLN A 128 -23.61 8.50 12.15
C GLN A 128 -25.04 7.95 12.41
N GLY A 129 -25.56 7.20 11.44
CA GLY A 129 -26.89 6.62 11.46
C GLY A 129 -27.94 7.40 10.67
N ASP A 130 -27.68 8.66 10.30
CA ASP A 130 -28.57 9.45 9.45
C ASP A 130 -28.74 8.81 8.08
N LEU A 131 -29.91 9.01 7.48
CA LEU A 131 -30.21 8.61 6.12
C LEU A 131 -30.20 9.82 5.20
N PHE A 132 -29.53 9.72 4.05
CA PHE A 132 -29.58 10.74 3.01
C PHE A 132 -29.75 10.12 1.62
N GLU A 133 -30.42 10.85 0.76
CA GLU A 133 -30.70 10.46 -0.62
C GLU A 133 -29.70 11.11 -1.56
N CYS A 134 -29.19 10.33 -2.52
CA CYS A 134 -28.46 10.83 -3.67
C CYS A 134 -29.12 10.37 -4.96
N VAL A 135 -29.17 11.27 -5.94
CA VAL A 135 -29.65 10.99 -7.29
C VAL A 135 -28.56 11.27 -8.33
N ALA A 136 -28.78 10.86 -9.56
CA ALA A 136 -27.83 11.10 -10.64
C ALA A 136 -27.44 12.59 -10.76
N GLY A 137 -26.14 12.87 -10.71
CA GLY A 137 -25.56 14.21 -10.71
C GLY A 137 -25.12 14.72 -9.33
N ASP A 138 -25.60 14.12 -8.24
CA ASP A 138 -25.23 14.50 -6.87
C ASP A 138 -23.83 13.99 -6.50
N THR A 139 -23.19 14.71 -5.58
CA THR A 139 -22.00 14.25 -4.88
C THR A 139 -22.42 13.59 -3.57
N VAL A 140 -21.88 12.41 -3.29
CA VAL A 140 -22.10 11.69 -2.03
C VAL A 140 -21.59 12.53 -0.87
N ALA A 141 -22.47 12.86 0.07
CA ALA A 141 -22.18 13.85 1.11
C ALA A 141 -21.32 13.31 2.26
N ALA A 142 -21.43 12.01 2.57
CA ALA A 142 -20.70 11.36 3.67
C ALA A 142 -20.44 9.89 3.35
N ASP A 143 -19.47 9.30 4.04
CA ASP A 143 -19.22 7.85 3.97
C ASP A 143 -20.40 7.09 4.56
N GLY A 144 -20.85 6.07 3.84
CA GLY A 144 -22.02 5.31 4.25
C GLY A 144 -22.18 3.98 3.53
N GLU A 145 -23.27 3.30 3.87
CA GLU A 145 -23.73 2.10 3.20
C GLU A 145 -25.05 2.36 2.49
N ILE A 146 -25.18 1.89 1.27
CA ILE A 146 -26.43 1.93 0.52
C ILE A 146 -27.40 0.95 1.18
N VAL A 147 -28.53 1.47 1.64
CA VAL A 147 -29.61 0.67 2.24
C VAL A 147 -30.73 0.38 1.25
N GLU A 148 -30.85 1.21 0.19
CA GLU A 148 -31.84 1.04 -0.87
C GLU A 148 -31.29 1.59 -2.19
N GLY A 149 -31.51 0.87 -3.28
CA GLY A 149 -31.18 1.28 -4.64
C GLY A 149 -29.86 0.72 -5.15
N LEU A 150 -29.52 1.15 -6.36
CA LEU A 150 -28.32 0.80 -7.10
C LEU A 150 -27.93 2.02 -7.93
N ALA A 151 -26.64 2.34 -8.01
CA ALA A 151 -26.15 3.45 -8.83
C ALA A 151 -24.77 3.16 -9.41
N SER A 152 -24.50 3.82 -10.52
CA SER A 152 -23.16 3.96 -11.06
C SER A 152 -22.50 5.19 -10.44
N ILE A 153 -21.35 5.04 -9.81
CA ILE A 153 -20.65 6.09 -9.06
C ILE A 153 -19.26 6.32 -9.69
N ASP A 154 -18.96 7.59 -9.93
CA ASP A 154 -17.63 8.03 -10.32
C ASP A 154 -16.79 8.29 -9.06
N GLU A 155 -15.81 7.44 -8.85
CA GLU A 155 -14.88 7.52 -7.73
C GLU A 155 -13.53 8.13 -8.13
N SER A 156 -13.41 8.67 -9.34
CA SER A 156 -12.17 9.18 -9.92
C SER A 156 -11.50 10.28 -9.07
N ALA A 157 -12.28 11.05 -8.34
CA ALA A 157 -11.78 12.07 -7.42
C ALA A 157 -10.95 11.48 -6.26
N ILE A 158 -11.21 10.21 -5.90
CA ILE A 158 -10.54 9.50 -4.79
C ILE A 158 -9.55 8.47 -5.33
N THR A 159 -9.98 7.66 -6.30
CA THR A 159 -9.19 6.55 -6.85
C THR A 159 -8.28 6.97 -8.00
N GLY A 160 -8.60 8.06 -8.68
CA GLY A 160 -7.96 8.46 -9.95
C GLY A 160 -8.40 7.64 -11.16
N GLU A 161 -9.25 6.62 -10.97
CA GLU A 161 -9.77 5.78 -12.05
C GLU A 161 -11.00 6.42 -12.70
N SER A 162 -10.99 6.53 -14.03
CA SER A 162 -12.08 7.16 -14.77
C SER A 162 -13.28 6.24 -15.05
N ALA A 163 -13.17 4.95 -14.73
CA ALA A 163 -14.24 3.99 -14.95
C ALA A 163 -15.24 4.01 -13.78
N PRO A 164 -16.53 4.26 -14.03
CA PRO A 164 -17.54 4.24 -12.97
C PRO A 164 -17.70 2.86 -12.35
N VAL A 165 -17.95 2.83 -11.04
CA VAL A 165 -18.18 1.62 -10.25
C VAL A 165 -19.67 1.48 -9.95
N ILE A 166 -20.21 0.25 -10.06
CA ILE A 166 -21.59 -0.04 -9.66
C ILE A 166 -21.61 -0.32 -8.17
N ARG A 167 -22.47 0.40 -7.44
CA ARG A 167 -22.73 0.25 -6.01
C ARG A 167 -24.20 -0.09 -5.79
N GLU A 168 -24.49 -1.03 -4.87
CA GLU A 168 -25.84 -1.57 -4.65
C GLU A 168 -26.12 -1.89 -3.17
N ALA A 169 -27.39 -1.87 -2.79
CA ALA A 169 -27.82 -2.22 -1.45
C ALA A 169 -27.69 -3.73 -1.17
N GLY A 170 -27.28 -4.09 0.05
CA GLY A 170 -27.37 -5.47 0.56
C GLY A 170 -26.30 -6.44 0.07
N GLY A 171 -25.21 -5.95 -0.57
CA GLY A 171 -24.10 -6.77 -1.04
C GLY A 171 -22.75 -6.28 -0.54
N ASP A 172 -21.68 -6.94 -0.97
CA ASP A 172 -20.31 -6.55 -0.66
C ASP A 172 -19.90 -5.21 -1.31
N LYS A 173 -20.74 -4.66 -2.20
CA LYS A 173 -20.55 -3.39 -2.90
C LYS A 173 -21.45 -2.25 -2.37
N SER A 174 -21.94 -2.37 -1.14
CA SER A 174 -22.83 -1.39 -0.54
C SER A 174 -22.16 -0.12 -0.03
N SER A 175 -20.86 -0.12 0.17
CA SER A 175 -20.12 1.02 0.72
C SER A 175 -19.95 2.14 -0.30
N VAL A 176 -20.23 3.38 0.11
CA VAL A 176 -19.95 4.61 -0.67
C VAL A 176 -19.08 5.56 0.12
N THR A 177 -18.27 6.35 -0.58
CA THR A 177 -17.34 7.29 0.04
C THR A 177 -17.74 8.73 -0.29
N GLY A 178 -17.72 9.58 0.73
CA GLY A 178 -18.01 11.01 0.57
C GLY A 178 -17.07 11.69 -0.42
N GLY A 179 -17.63 12.57 -1.27
CA GLY A 179 -16.88 13.25 -2.33
C GLY A 179 -16.88 12.54 -3.69
N THR A 180 -17.46 11.34 -3.79
CA THR A 180 -17.71 10.63 -5.06
C THR A 180 -18.97 11.11 -5.74
N LYS A 181 -19.12 10.92 -7.04
CA LYS A 181 -20.26 11.46 -7.82
C LYS A 181 -21.17 10.35 -8.33
N VAL A 182 -22.46 10.45 -8.05
CA VAL A 182 -23.48 9.55 -8.58
C VAL A 182 -23.74 9.88 -10.05
N LEU A 183 -23.60 8.90 -10.95
CA LEU A 183 -23.79 9.09 -12.38
C LEU A 183 -25.14 8.61 -12.90
N SER A 184 -25.74 7.61 -12.24
CA SER A 184 -27.05 7.06 -12.64
C SER A 184 -27.87 6.71 -11.41
N ASP A 185 -29.20 6.67 -11.61
CA ASP A 185 -30.17 6.16 -10.67
C ASP A 185 -30.25 6.91 -9.32
N ARG A 186 -30.87 6.29 -8.32
CA ARG A 186 -31.12 6.83 -6.99
C ARG A 186 -30.67 5.83 -5.94
N ILE A 187 -29.98 6.32 -4.93
CA ILE A 187 -29.58 5.53 -3.76
C ILE A 187 -29.98 6.23 -2.47
N LEU A 188 -30.31 5.41 -1.48
CA LEU A 188 -30.49 5.83 -0.09
C LEU A 188 -29.30 5.32 0.71
N VAL A 189 -28.57 6.24 1.34
CA VAL A 189 -27.32 5.96 2.05
C VAL A 189 -27.52 6.20 3.54
N LYS A 190 -27.06 5.24 4.35
CA LYS A 190 -26.95 5.37 5.81
C LYS A 190 -25.53 5.77 6.17
N VAL A 191 -25.35 6.89 6.85
CA VAL A 191 -24.06 7.39 7.30
C VAL A 191 -23.40 6.42 8.28
N THR A 192 -22.16 6.00 8.01
CA THR A 192 -21.39 5.08 8.86
C THR A 192 -20.26 5.78 9.61
N ALA A 193 -19.70 6.86 9.08
CA ALA A 193 -18.60 7.61 9.68
C ALA A 193 -19.10 8.74 10.59
N ARG A 194 -18.34 9.02 11.66
CA ARG A 194 -18.54 10.24 12.45
C ARG A 194 -17.92 11.45 11.76
N PRO A 195 -18.40 12.68 12.02
CA PRO A 195 -17.76 13.89 11.53
C PRO A 195 -16.28 13.94 11.96
N GLY A 196 -15.36 14.12 10.99
CA GLY A 196 -13.91 14.11 11.21
C GLY A 196 -13.26 12.71 11.23
N GLU A 197 -14.03 11.65 11.10
CA GLU A 197 -13.56 10.27 11.02
C GLU A 197 -13.89 9.62 9.66
N SER A 198 -14.18 10.42 8.63
CA SER A 198 -14.43 9.89 7.29
C SER A 198 -13.20 9.17 6.75
N PHE A 199 -13.40 8.32 5.74
CA PHE A 199 -12.31 7.65 5.05
C PHE A 199 -11.25 8.64 4.54
N LEU A 200 -11.71 9.77 3.96
CA LEU A 200 -10.84 10.87 3.56
C LEU A 200 -10.11 11.53 4.73
N ASP A 201 -10.78 11.76 5.86
CA ASP A 201 -10.15 12.34 7.06
C ASP A 201 -9.07 11.42 7.61
N ARG A 202 -9.34 10.12 7.68
CA ARG A 202 -8.36 9.10 8.10
C ARG A 202 -7.17 9.02 7.14
N MET A 203 -7.42 9.08 5.83
CA MET A 203 -6.37 9.13 4.81
C MET A 203 -5.47 10.36 5.01
N ILE A 204 -6.06 11.54 5.16
CA ILE A 204 -5.33 12.78 5.38
C ILE A 204 -4.47 12.67 6.64
N ALA A 205 -5.03 12.19 7.75
CA ALA A 205 -4.31 12.01 9.01
C ALA A 205 -3.13 11.03 8.89
N LEU A 206 -3.29 9.93 8.15
CA LEU A 206 -2.21 8.97 7.88
C LEU A 206 -1.09 9.56 7.02
N VAL A 207 -1.45 10.33 6.01
CA VAL A 207 -0.49 10.97 5.10
C VAL A 207 0.25 12.12 5.80
N GLU A 208 -0.40 12.85 6.70
CA GLU A 208 0.21 13.94 7.49
C GLU A 208 1.19 13.46 8.56
N GLY A 209 1.28 12.15 8.76
CA GLY A 209 2.28 11.56 9.67
C GLY A 209 1.97 11.71 11.15
N SER A 210 0.74 12.09 11.53
CA SER A 210 0.33 12.23 12.93
C SER A 210 0.31 10.90 13.70
N SER A 211 0.35 9.75 12.99
CA SER A 211 0.31 8.40 13.58
C SER A 211 1.44 7.47 13.09
N ARG A 212 2.55 8.03 12.56
CA ARG A 212 3.64 7.21 12.03
C ARG A 212 4.29 6.37 13.14
N GLN A 213 3.97 5.08 13.15
CA GLN A 213 4.70 4.11 13.95
C GLN A 213 5.99 3.69 13.22
N LYS A 214 7.11 3.69 13.95
CA LYS A 214 8.37 3.12 13.43
C LYS A 214 8.19 1.62 13.16
N THR A 215 8.76 1.16 12.06
CA THR A 215 8.72 -0.27 11.72
C THR A 215 9.67 -1.07 12.62
N PRO A 216 9.47 -2.39 12.81
CA PRO A 216 10.39 -3.22 13.59
C PRO A 216 11.84 -3.12 13.12
N ASN A 217 12.06 -3.10 11.79
CA ASN A 217 13.39 -2.94 11.22
C ASN A 217 13.96 -1.52 11.45
N GLU A 218 13.13 -0.47 11.44
CA GLU A 218 13.57 0.87 11.84
C GLU A 218 14.00 0.92 13.30
N ILE A 219 13.26 0.24 14.18
CA ILE A 219 13.61 0.15 15.60
C ILE A 219 14.93 -0.62 15.77
N ALA A 220 15.04 -1.80 15.18
CA ALA A 220 16.24 -2.63 15.24
C ALA A 220 17.47 -1.88 14.71
N LEU A 221 17.34 -1.22 13.56
CA LEU A 221 18.42 -0.43 12.98
C LEU A 221 18.76 0.79 13.85
N THR A 222 17.77 1.47 14.43
CA THR A 222 18.00 2.58 15.38
C THR A 222 18.77 2.12 16.60
N ILE A 223 18.45 0.95 17.17
CA ILE A 223 19.16 0.35 18.31
C ILE A 223 20.60 0.02 17.92
N LEU A 224 20.80 -0.62 16.77
CA LEU A 224 22.15 -0.95 16.26
C LEU A 224 23.00 0.30 16.09
N LEU A 225 22.46 1.34 15.47
CA LEU A 225 23.15 2.59 15.20
C LEU A 225 23.43 3.37 16.52
N ALA A 226 22.51 3.34 17.48
CA ALA A 226 22.72 3.89 18.82
C ALA A 226 23.84 3.15 19.55
N GLY A 227 23.90 1.82 19.43
CA GLY A 227 24.98 0.99 19.95
C GLY A 227 26.33 1.37 19.35
N PHE A 228 26.43 1.52 18.03
CA PHE A 228 27.65 2.01 17.37
C PHE A 228 28.04 3.41 17.84
N THR A 229 27.06 4.33 17.98
CA THR A 229 27.31 5.66 18.49
C THR A 229 27.93 5.61 19.89
N LEU A 230 27.40 4.76 20.80
CA LEU A 230 27.93 4.58 22.14
C LEU A 230 29.36 4.02 22.11
N VAL A 231 29.63 3.02 21.26
CA VAL A 231 30.99 2.47 21.09
C VAL A 231 31.96 3.57 20.64
N PHE A 232 31.57 4.39 19.67
CA PHE A 232 32.43 5.47 19.19
C PHE A 232 32.61 6.60 20.21
N VAL A 233 31.61 6.89 21.06
CA VAL A 233 31.80 7.79 22.22
C VAL A 233 32.89 7.26 23.13
N ILE A 234 32.83 5.96 23.47
CA ILE A 234 33.82 5.32 24.35
C ILE A 234 35.22 5.35 23.67
N VAL A 235 35.29 5.00 22.39
CA VAL A 235 36.55 5.02 21.62
C VAL A 235 37.18 6.44 21.62
N CYS A 236 36.39 7.47 21.30
CA CYS A 236 36.88 8.84 21.31
C CYS A 236 37.28 9.29 22.72
N ALA A 237 36.49 8.97 23.77
CA ALA A 237 36.83 9.31 25.13
C ALA A 237 38.13 8.67 25.61
N THR A 238 38.38 7.41 25.23
CA THR A 238 39.63 6.69 25.56
C THR A 238 40.81 7.10 24.71
N LEU A 239 40.56 7.58 23.49
CA LEU A 239 41.64 8.00 22.57
C LEU A 239 42.40 9.23 23.08
N LYS A 240 41.77 10.15 23.83
CA LYS A 240 42.41 11.35 24.35
C LYS A 240 43.54 11.02 25.31
N PRO A 241 43.40 10.18 26.35
CA PRO A 241 44.54 9.75 27.19
C PRO A 241 45.66 9.06 26.43
N PHE A 242 45.32 8.24 25.40
CA PHE A 242 46.33 7.61 24.55
C PHE A 242 47.09 8.62 23.69
N ALA A 243 46.38 9.61 23.13
CA ALA A 243 46.98 10.69 22.37
C ALA A 243 47.96 11.50 23.23
N ASP A 244 47.57 11.85 24.48
CA ASP A 244 48.42 12.56 25.41
C ASP A 244 49.65 11.74 25.81
N TYR A 245 49.49 10.41 25.98
CA TYR A 245 50.63 9.50 26.28
C TYR A 245 51.68 9.45 25.16
N VAL A 246 51.26 9.46 23.88
CA VAL A 246 52.18 9.49 22.76
C VAL A 246 52.60 10.89 22.34
N GLY A 247 52.23 11.93 23.09
CA GLY A 247 52.59 13.31 22.81
C GLY A 247 51.86 13.93 21.61
N ALA A 248 50.73 13.36 21.20
CA ALA A 248 49.95 13.89 20.08
C ALA A 248 49.00 14.99 20.60
N ASN A 249 49.26 16.24 20.19
CA ASN A 249 48.35 17.37 20.50
C ASN A 249 47.15 17.37 19.60
N ILE A 250 46.06 16.75 20.06
CA ILE A 250 44.79 16.69 19.33
C ILE A 250 43.86 17.81 19.81
N THR A 251 43.46 18.69 18.92
CA THR A 251 42.48 19.76 19.22
C THR A 251 41.07 19.21 19.45
N VAL A 252 40.26 19.96 20.17
CA VAL A 252 38.82 19.60 20.40
C VAL A 252 38.10 19.52 19.05
N ALA A 253 38.36 20.41 18.12
CA ALA A 253 37.80 20.39 16.77
C ALA A 253 38.16 19.11 16.01
N ALA A 254 39.41 18.64 16.11
CA ALA A 254 39.84 17.37 15.50
C ALA A 254 39.13 16.15 16.13
N PHE A 255 38.96 16.13 17.46
CA PHE A 255 38.18 15.09 18.14
C PHE A 255 36.73 15.05 17.74
N ILE A 256 36.07 16.23 17.69
CA ILE A 256 34.68 16.34 17.24
C ILE A 256 34.53 15.89 15.78
N SER A 257 35.48 16.28 14.92
CA SER A 257 35.49 15.86 13.52
C SER A 257 35.65 14.35 13.37
N LEU A 258 36.57 13.75 14.12
CA LEU A 258 36.77 12.30 14.16
C LEU A 258 35.45 11.62 14.60
N PHE A 259 34.88 12.06 15.72
CA PHE A 259 33.69 11.50 16.28
C PHE A 259 32.51 11.53 15.29
N VAL A 260 32.25 12.70 14.67
CA VAL A 260 31.16 12.85 13.69
C VAL A 260 31.40 12.03 12.42
N CYS A 261 32.66 11.85 12.00
CA CYS A 261 32.98 11.03 10.84
C CYS A 261 32.89 9.53 11.14
N LEU A 262 33.02 9.10 12.41
CA LEU A 262 32.89 7.70 12.83
C LEU A 262 31.43 7.28 12.98
N ILE A 263 30.59 8.18 13.51
CA ILE A 263 29.16 7.90 13.67
C ILE A 263 28.52 7.73 12.30
N PRO A 264 27.62 6.76 12.11
CA PRO A 264 26.93 6.52 10.84
C PRO A 264 25.85 7.60 10.57
N THR A 265 26.30 8.85 10.41
CA THR A 265 25.46 10.04 10.22
C THR A 265 24.63 9.97 8.94
N THR A 266 25.19 9.38 7.89
CA THR A 266 24.55 9.27 6.57
C THR A 266 23.24 8.49 6.65
N ILE A 267 23.27 7.27 7.20
CA ILE A 267 22.05 6.47 7.34
C ILE A 267 21.14 7.02 8.45
N GLY A 268 21.74 7.53 9.55
CA GLY A 268 20.98 8.17 10.63
C GLY A 268 20.13 9.34 10.15
N GLY A 269 20.64 10.15 9.22
CA GLY A 269 19.91 11.26 8.61
C GLY A 269 18.86 10.85 7.55
N LEU A 270 19.06 9.70 6.88
CA LEU A 270 18.21 9.27 5.77
C LEU A 270 17.14 8.23 6.16
N LEU A 271 17.28 7.57 7.33
CA LEU A 271 16.42 6.45 7.72
C LEU A 271 14.93 6.82 7.75
N SER A 272 14.59 7.95 8.36
CA SER A 272 13.23 8.48 8.41
C SER A 272 12.69 8.81 7.01
N ALA A 273 13.51 9.44 6.18
CA ALA A 273 13.15 9.83 4.82
C ALA A 273 12.83 8.60 3.94
N ILE A 274 13.58 7.50 4.08
CA ILE A 274 13.33 6.24 3.37
C ILE A 274 11.95 5.67 3.72
N GLY A 275 11.61 5.63 5.01
CA GLY A 275 10.32 5.12 5.47
C GLY A 275 9.14 5.94 4.94
N ILE A 276 9.23 7.27 5.00
CA ILE A 276 8.20 8.19 4.48
C ILE A 276 8.06 8.03 2.95
N ALA A 277 9.19 7.92 2.24
CA ALA A 277 9.17 7.71 0.79
C ALA A 277 8.53 6.36 0.38
N GLY A 278 8.61 5.34 1.23
CA GLY A 278 7.89 4.07 1.05
C GLY A 278 6.37 4.27 1.04
N MET A 279 5.85 5.01 2.02
CA MET A 279 4.41 5.33 2.10
C MET A 279 3.94 6.20 0.92
N ASP A 280 4.73 7.21 0.52
CA ASP A 280 4.44 8.04 -0.68
C ASP A 280 4.35 7.18 -1.95
N ARG A 281 5.21 6.17 -2.09
CA ARG A 281 5.16 5.25 -3.25
C ARG A 281 3.92 4.37 -3.25
N ALA A 282 3.52 3.82 -2.09
CA ALA A 282 2.30 3.03 -1.98
C ALA A 282 1.07 3.86 -2.36
N LEU A 283 1.00 5.09 -1.88
CA LEU A 283 -0.10 6.00 -2.19
C LEU A 283 -0.14 6.37 -3.69
N ARG A 284 1.02 6.55 -4.34
CA ARG A 284 1.11 6.75 -5.80
C ARG A 284 0.71 5.52 -6.62
N ALA A 285 0.77 4.35 -6.01
CA ALA A 285 0.25 3.12 -6.56
C ALA A 285 -1.25 2.92 -6.23
N ASN A 286 -1.95 3.98 -5.77
CA ASN A 286 -3.35 3.94 -5.35
C ASN A 286 -3.61 2.95 -4.20
N VAL A 287 -2.63 2.77 -3.31
CA VAL A 287 -2.76 1.94 -2.12
C VAL A 287 -2.58 2.80 -0.87
N ILE A 288 -3.62 2.84 -0.05
CA ILE A 288 -3.57 3.51 1.24
C ILE A 288 -3.09 2.53 2.28
N THR A 289 -2.13 2.96 3.08
CA THR A 289 -1.59 2.14 4.16
C THR A 289 -1.80 2.82 5.51
N LYS A 290 -2.27 2.06 6.51
CA LYS A 290 -2.43 2.59 7.87
C LYS A 290 -1.10 2.79 8.59
N SER A 291 -0.03 2.12 8.13
CA SER A 291 1.31 2.26 8.72
C SER A 291 2.43 1.90 7.74
N GLY A 292 3.61 2.50 7.93
CA GLY A 292 4.82 2.10 7.19
C GLY A 292 5.24 0.64 7.47
N LYS A 293 4.86 0.10 8.66
CA LYS A 293 5.07 -1.30 9.02
C LYS A 293 4.39 -2.25 8.03
N ALA A 294 3.15 -1.95 7.64
CA ALA A 294 2.40 -2.79 6.71
C ALA A 294 3.10 -2.92 5.36
N ILE A 295 3.66 -1.82 4.81
CA ILE A 295 4.43 -1.84 3.56
C ILE A 295 5.69 -2.68 3.70
N GLU A 296 6.41 -2.53 4.81
CA GLU A 296 7.63 -3.28 5.06
C GLU A 296 7.35 -4.77 5.17
N THR A 297 6.34 -5.15 5.98
CA THR A 297 5.89 -6.54 6.12
C THR A 297 5.44 -7.12 4.78
N ALA A 298 4.78 -6.32 3.92
CA ALA A 298 4.39 -6.77 2.59
C ALA A 298 5.59 -7.16 1.70
N GLY A 299 6.77 -6.59 1.94
CA GLY A 299 8.00 -6.99 1.26
C GLY A 299 8.49 -8.40 1.63
N ASP A 300 8.11 -8.91 2.79
CA ASP A 300 8.60 -10.18 3.34
C ASP A 300 7.52 -11.26 3.44
N ILE A 301 6.32 -11.07 2.84
CA ILE A 301 5.26 -12.07 2.88
C ILE A 301 5.68 -13.37 2.20
N ASP A 302 5.29 -14.48 2.82
CA ASP A 302 5.50 -15.84 2.32
C ASP A 302 4.26 -16.40 1.62
N THR A 303 3.07 -16.09 2.16
CA THR A 303 1.79 -16.62 1.67
C THR A 303 0.79 -15.51 1.45
N LEU A 304 0.10 -15.55 0.30
CA LEU A 304 -1.01 -14.67 -0.04
C LEU A 304 -2.30 -15.48 -0.11
N LEU A 305 -3.25 -15.15 0.75
CA LEU A 305 -4.63 -15.63 0.66
C LEU A 305 -5.46 -14.66 -0.17
N LEU A 306 -6.21 -15.20 -1.11
CA LEU A 306 -7.06 -14.47 -2.03
C LEU A 306 -8.48 -15.00 -1.93
N ASP A 307 -9.45 -14.15 -1.65
CA ASP A 307 -10.83 -14.53 -1.89
C ASP A 307 -11.08 -14.74 -3.39
N LYS A 308 -11.98 -15.64 -3.74
CA LYS A 308 -12.32 -15.89 -5.15
C LYS A 308 -13.10 -14.71 -5.73
N THR A 309 -14.22 -14.37 -5.07
CA THR A 309 -15.25 -13.48 -5.58
C THR A 309 -14.79 -12.01 -5.48
N GLY A 310 -14.95 -11.24 -6.57
CA GLY A 310 -14.49 -9.85 -6.58
C GLY A 310 -12.96 -9.68 -6.66
N THR A 311 -12.19 -10.67 -6.21
CA THR A 311 -10.72 -10.65 -6.18
C THR A 311 -10.12 -11.36 -7.41
N ILE A 312 -10.25 -12.68 -7.53
CA ILE A 312 -9.75 -13.44 -8.69
C ILE A 312 -10.70 -13.32 -9.88
N THR A 313 -12.01 -13.31 -9.59
CA THR A 313 -13.07 -13.13 -10.58
C THR A 313 -13.63 -11.71 -10.54
N ILE A 314 -14.39 -11.33 -11.57
CA ILE A 314 -15.03 -9.99 -11.64
C ILE A 314 -16.13 -9.84 -10.56
N GLY A 315 -16.50 -10.94 -9.90
CA GLY A 315 -17.49 -10.96 -8.82
C GLY A 315 -18.94 -11.11 -9.28
N ASN A 316 -19.18 -11.04 -10.58
CA ASN A 316 -20.49 -11.19 -11.17
C ASN A 316 -20.52 -12.43 -12.06
N ARG A 317 -21.34 -13.41 -11.69
CA ARG A 317 -21.61 -14.55 -12.56
C ARG A 317 -22.35 -14.04 -13.80
N LYS A 318 -21.88 -14.41 -14.97
CA LYS A 318 -22.55 -14.08 -16.24
C LYS A 318 -23.11 -15.32 -16.90
N ALA A 319 -24.30 -15.19 -17.46
CA ALA A 319 -24.87 -16.21 -18.31
C ALA A 319 -24.02 -16.33 -19.59
N THR A 320 -23.57 -17.54 -19.87
CA THR A 320 -22.67 -17.85 -20.98
C THR A 320 -23.31 -18.73 -22.04
N ARG A 321 -24.27 -19.57 -21.63
CA ARG A 321 -24.94 -20.49 -22.52
C ARG A 321 -26.31 -20.92 -22.01
N PHE A 322 -27.23 -21.17 -22.94
CA PHE A 322 -28.52 -21.81 -22.68
C PHE A 322 -28.51 -23.26 -23.16
N HIS A 323 -28.97 -24.18 -22.31
CA HIS A 323 -29.06 -25.60 -22.59
C HIS A 323 -30.54 -26.04 -22.50
N PRO A 324 -31.31 -26.02 -23.62
CA PRO A 324 -32.69 -26.49 -23.61
C PRO A 324 -32.75 -28.00 -23.39
N ALA A 325 -33.82 -28.48 -22.74
CA ALA A 325 -34.08 -29.91 -22.64
C ALA A 325 -34.54 -30.49 -24.00
N ASP A 326 -34.36 -31.80 -24.16
CA ASP A 326 -34.78 -32.48 -25.37
C ASP A 326 -36.27 -32.25 -25.66
N GLY A 327 -36.58 -31.85 -26.93
CA GLY A 327 -37.93 -31.55 -27.36
C GLY A 327 -38.40 -30.12 -27.10
N ILE A 328 -37.60 -29.27 -26.44
CA ILE A 328 -37.87 -27.86 -26.24
C ILE A 328 -37.17 -27.03 -27.33
N ALA A 329 -37.93 -26.21 -28.04
CA ALA A 329 -37.35 -25.32 -29.07
C ALA A 329 -36.41 -24.29 -28.43
N PRO A 330 -35.16 -24.12 -28.93
CA PRO A 330 -34.16 -23.25 -28.31
C PRO A 330 -34.65 -21.81 -28.03
N LYS A 331 -35.31 -21.19 -29.03
CA LYS A 331 -35.88 -19.83 -28.88
C LYS A 331 -36.99 -19.75 -27.83
N ALA A 332 -37.80 -20.80 -27.67
CA ALA A 332 -38.81 -20.84 -26.63
C ALA A 332 -38.18 -20.92 -25.22
N PHE A 333 -37.14 -21.73 -25.07
CA PHE A 333 -36.36 -21.82 -23.85
C PHE A 333 -35.71 -20.49 -23.48
N VAL A 334 -35.00 -19.86 -24.43
CA VAL A 334 -34.38 -18.55 -24.21
C VAL A 334 -35.40 -17.51 -23.77
N ARG A 335 -36.61 -17.51 -24.36
CA ARG A 335 -37.68 -16.60 -23.97
C ARG A 335 -38.13 -16.83 -22.51
N MET A 336 -38.26 -18.07 -22.09
CA MET A 336 -38.59 -18.41 -20.67
C MET A 336 -37.47 -17.92 -19.73
N CYS A 337 -36.19 -18.13 -20.08
CA CYS A 337 -35.06 -17.67 -19.31
C CYS A 337 -35.05 -16.14 -19.16
N VAL A 338 -35.30 -15.41 -20.26
CA VAL A 338 -35.35 -13.96 -20.25
C VAL A 338 -36.53 -13.45 -19.39
N LEU A 339 -37.76 -13.99 -19.58
CA LEU A 339 -38.95 -13.58 -18.80
C LEU A 339 -38.74 -13.82 -17.30
N SER A 340 -38.18 -14.97 -16.91
CA SER A 340 -37.90 -15.28 -15.49
C SER A 340 -36.82 -14.44 -14.87
N SER A 341 -36.04 -13.70 -15.67
CA SER A 341 -34.84 -12.97 -15.21
C SER A 341 -35.00 -11.45 -15.23
N VAL A 342 -36.04 -10.91 -15.87
CA VAL A 342 -36.28 -9.46 -15.96
C VAL A 342 -36.40 -8.79 -14.59
N ALA A 343 -36.94 -9.51 -13.63
CA ALA A 343 -37.21 -9.00 -12.27
C ALA A 343 -36.13 -9.36 -11.25
N ASP A 344 -35.13 -10.14 -11.65
CA ASP A 344 -34.04 -10.46 -10.75
C ASP A 344 -33.14 -9.25 -10.52
N PRO A 345 -32.60 -9.12 -9.30
CA PRO A 345 -31.60 -8.08 -9.05
C PRO A 345 -30.42 -8.21 -10.03
N PRO A 346 -29.86 -7.10 -10.52
CA PRO A 346 -28.59 -7.17 -11.23
C PRO A 346 -27.51 -7.73 -10.28
N PRO A 347 -26.46 -8.43 -10.78
CA PRO A 347 -26.07 -8.48 -12.21
C PRO A 347 -26.46 -9.77 -12.94
N GLU A 348 -26.85 -10.84 -12.23
CA GLU A 348 -27.12 -12.15 -12.85
C GLU A 348 -28.33 -12.09 -13.81
N GLY A 349 -29.46 -11.54 -13.34
CA GLY A 349 -30.64 -11.39 -14.17
C GLY A 349 -30.38 -10.58 -15.44
N LYS A 350 -29.65 -9.48 -15.31
CA LYS A 350 -29.27 -8.64 -16.44
C LYS A 350 -28.43 -9.41 -17.47
N SER A 351 -27.48 -10.25 -17.00
CA SER A 351 -26.62 -11.06 -17.90
C SER A 351 -27.43 -12.09 -18.72
N VAL A 352 -28.49 -12.67 -18.12
CA VAL A 352 -29.39 -13.60 -18.83
C VAL A 352 -30.17 -12.87 -19.90
N VAL A 353 -30.65 -11.66 -19.59
CA VAL A 353 -31.39 -10.81 -20.56
C VAL A 353 -30.47 -10.36 -21.71
N GLU A 354 -29.22 -9.96 -21.42
CA GLU A 354 -28.20 -9.58 -22.39
C GLU A 354 -27.87 -10.76 -23.33
N LEU A 355 -27.64 -11.96 -22.75
CA LEU A 355 -27.40 -13.16 -23.55
C LEU A 355 -28.58 -13.52 -24.43
N GLY A 356 -29.82 -13.43 -23.90
CA GLY A 356 -31.03 -13.64 -24.66
C GLY A 356 -31.19 -12.66 -25.84
N ALA A 357 -30.86 -11.39 -25.60
CA ALA A 357 -30.86 -10.38 -26.68
C ALA A 357 -29.83 -10.67 -27.76
N ALA A 358 -28.65 -11.21 -27.41
CA ALA A 358 -27.62 -11.64 -28.36
C ALA A 358 -28.08 -12.84 -29.19
N GLU A 359 -28.92 -13.72 -28.61
CA GLU A 359 -29.57 -14.84 -29.35
C GLU A 359 -30.87 -14.43 -30.09
N GLY A 360 -31.16 -13.12 -30.14
CA GLY A 360 -32.27 -12.57 -30.93
C GLY A 360 -33.61 -12.57 -30.17
N VAL A 361 -33.64 -12.79 -28.88
CA VAL A 361 -34.83 -12.71 -28.02
C VAL A 361 -34.77 -11.44 -27.18
N ARG A 362 -35.62 -10.46 -27.54
CA ARG A 362 -35.77 -9.21 -26.78
C ARG A 362 -37.04 -9.25 -25.91
N THR A 363 -36.95 -8.65 -24.71
CA THR A 363 -38.12 -8.40 -23.88
C THR A 363 -39.03 -7.36 -24.52
N ASP A 364 -40.27 -7.72 -24.72
CA ASP A 364 -41.32 -6.77 -25.10
C ASP A 364 -41.92 -6.22 -23.79
N PRO A 365 -41.87 -4.91 -23.53
CA PRO A 365 -42.53 -4.31 -22.35
C PRO A 365 -43.99 -4.67 -22.22
N VAL A 366 -44.69 -4.89 -23.32
CA VAL A 366 -46.10 -5.30 -23.37
C VAL A 366 -46.30 -6.71 -22.77
N ALA A 367 -45.33 -7.60 -22.98
CA ALA A 367 -45.38 -8.96 -22.44
C ALA A 367 -45.23 -9.03 -20.91
N MET A 368 -44.92 -7.95 -20.25
CA MET A 368 -44.75 -7.85 -18.79
C MET A 368 -45.98 -7.27 -18.09
N VAL A 369 -47.01 -6.87 -18.83
CA VAL A 369 -48.23 -6.32 -18.24
C VAL A 369 -49.01 -7.43 -17.54
N GLY A 370 -49.31 -7.26 -16.24
CA GLY A 370 -50.01 -8.23 -15.42
C GLY A 370 -49.20 -9.43 -14.92
N VAL A 371 -47.88 -9.45 -15.16
CA VAL A 371 -46.99 -10.50 -14.66
C VAL A 371 -46.68 -10.29 -13.18
N ARG A 372 -46.85 -11.33 -12.38
CA ARG A 372 -46.50 -11.34 -10.95
C ARG A 372 -45.07 -11.87 -10.80
N MET A 373 -44.20 -11.05 -10.19
CA MET A 373 -42.83 -11.41 -9.94
C MET A 373 -42.67 -12.25 -8.67
N VAL A 374 -41.87 -13.32 -8.72
CA VAL A 374 -41.48 -14.15 -7.59
C VAL A 374 -40.01 -13.91 -7.31
N LYS A 375 -39.72 -13.20 -6.21
CA LYS A 375 -38.35 -12.86 -5.82
C LYS A 375 -37.63 -14.10 -5.27
N PHE A 376 -36.29 -14.13 -5.46
CA PHE A 376 -35.42 -15.13 -4.87
C PHE A 376 -35.45 -15.03 -3.34
N THR A 377 -35.53 -16.17 -2.65
CA THR A 377 -35.33 -16.28 -1.21
C THR A 377 -34.35 -17.40 -0.90
N ALA A 378 -33.61 -17.28 0.20
CA ALA A 378 -32.66 -18.32 0.64
C ALA A 378 -33.36 -19.66 0.98
N GLU A 379 -34.61 -19.60 1.38
CA GLU A 379 -35.42 -20.75 1.70
C GLU A 379 -35.88 -21.51 0.44
N THR A 380 -36.46 -20.80 -0.53
CA THR A 380 -36.93 -21.41 -1.78
C THR A 380 -35.84 -21.71 -2.78
N LYS A 381 -34.72 -20.98 -2.73
CA LYS A 381 -33.60 -21.03 -3.67
C LYS A 381 -34.01 -20.92 -5.15
N CYS A 382 -35.12 -20.28 -5.40
CA CYS A 382 -35.65 -20.04 -6.75
C CYS A 382 -36.31 -18.66 -6.89
N SER A 383 -36.35 -18.16 -8.11
CA SER A 383 -37.04 -16.94 -8.53
C SER A 383 -37.86 -17.23 -9.80
N GLY A 384 -38.67 -16.28 -10.24
CA GLY A 384 -39.38 -16.42 -11.51
C GLY A 384 -40.59 -15.52 -11.65
N VAL A 385 -41.55 -15.93 -12.51
CA VAL A 385 -42.73 -15.14 -12.86
C VAL A 385 -43.97 -16.02 -12.96
N ASP A 386 -45.11 -15.43 -12.56
CA ASP A 386 -46.46 -15.96 -12.83
C ASP A 386 -47.10 -15.11 -13.93
N MET A 387 -47.35 -15.72 -15.05
CA MET A 387 -47.91 -15.07 -16.24
C MET A 387 -49.45 -14.93 -16.12
N PRO A 388 -50.07 -13.91 -16.74
CA PRO A 388 -51.52 -13.73 -16.71
C PRO A 388 -52.31 -14.89 -17.35
N ASP A 389 -51.67 -15.66 -18.24
CA ASP A 389 -52.24 -16.84 -18.91
C ASP A 389 -52.19 -18.10 -18.05
N GLY A 390 -51.71 -18.00 -16.80
CA GLY A 390 -51.62 -19.09 -15.82
C GLY A 390 -50.30 -19.87 -15.88
N ARG A 391 -49.38 -19.54 -16.79
CA ARG A 391 -48.04 -20.19 -16.82
C ARG A 391 -47.19 -19.70 -15.67
N ARG A 392 -46.48 -20.60 -15.01
CA ARG A 392 -45.54 -20.33 -13.93
C ARG A 392 -44.12 -20.72 -14.38
N ILE A 393 -43.24 -19.77 -14.50
CA ILE A 393 -41.85 -20.00 -14.85
C ILE A 393 -41.02 -19.81 -13.59
N ARG A 394 -40.23 -20.82 -13.24
CA ARG A 394 -39.29 -20.77 -12.11
C ARG A 394 -37.87 -21.11 -12.60
N LYS A 395 -36.89 -20.46 -12.01
CA LYS A 395 -35.47 -20.80 -12.17
C LYS A 395 -34.79 -20.77 -10.82
N GLY A 396 -33.77 -21.60 -10.64
CA GLY A 396 -33.04 -21.66 -9.39
C GLY A 396 -32.02 -22.77 -9.31
N ALA A 397 -31.53 -22.99 -8.09
CA ALA A 397 -30.61 -24.09 -7.81
C ALA A 397 -31.17 -25.43 -8.26
N ALA A 398 -30.34 -26.29 -8.85
CA ALA A 398 -30.79 -27.56 -9.41
C ALA A 398 -31.62 -28.40 -8.43
N GLU A 399 -31.14 -28.51 -7.17
CA GLU A 399 -31.84 -29.25 -6.11
C GLU A 399 -33.24 -28.70 -5.84
N ALA A 400 -33.40 -27.38 -5.82
CA ALA A 400 -34.69 -26.73 -5.52
C ALA A 400 -35.69 -26.99 -6.65
N ILE A 401 -35.27 -26.83 -7.91
CA ILE A 401 -36.14 -27.03 -9.06
C ILE A 401 -36.45 -28.52 -9.28
N PHE A 402 -35.46 -29.41 -9.04
CA PHE A 402 -35.70 -30.87 -9.10
C PHE A 402 -36.72 -31.30 -8.04
N ARG A 403 -36.68 -30.74 -6.84
CA ARG A 403 -37.68 -31.00 -5.79
C ARG A 403 -39.05 -30.53 -6.21
N ILE A 404 -39.20 -29.30 -6.71
CA ILE A 404 -40.48 -28.76 -7.21
C ILE A 404 -41.05 -29.67 -8.33
N ALA A 405 -40.24 -30.13 -9.26
CA ALA A 405 -40.65 -31.03 -10.32
C ALA A 405 -41.11 -32.39 -9.76
N ALA A 406 -40.37 -32.98 -8.81
CA ALA A 406 -40.65 -34.25 -8.20
C ALA A 406 -41.98 -34.21 -7.36
N GLU A 407 -42.23 -33.16 -6.63
CA GLU A 407 -43.46 -32.97 -5.85
C GLU A 407 -44.74 -32.96 -6.73
N HIS A 408 -44.57 -32.63 -8.04
CA HIS A 408 -45.63 -32.63 -9.03
C HIS A 408 -45.54 -33.79 -10.04
N GLU A 409 -44.88 -34.89 -9.65
CA GLU A 409 -44.74 -36.13 -10.44
C GLU A 409 -44.09 -35.92 -11.83
N ASN A 410 -43.31 -34.84 -12.00
CA ASN A 410 -42.55 -34.53 -13.22
C ASN A 410 -41.11 -35.01 -13.07
N PRO A 411 -40.68 -36.12 -13.67
CA PRO A 411 -39.29 -36.63 -13.51
C PRO A 411 -38.30 -35.70 -14.18
N CYS A 412 -37.10 -35.62 -13.58
CA CYS A 412 -36.00 -34.87 -14.21
C CYS A 412 -35.52 -35.63 -15.47
N PRO A 413 -35.48 -34.95 -16.66
CA PRO A 413 -34.92 -35.55 -17.86
C PRO A 413 -33.46 -35.96 -17.66
N ALA A 414 -33.10 -37.19 -18.10
CA ALA A 414 -31.76 -37.75 -17.88
C ALA A 414 -30.63 -36.82 -18.43
N GLY A 415 -30.87 -36.20 -19.57
CA GLY A 415 -29.93 -35.27 -20.18
C GLY A 415 -29.67 -34.00 -19.33
N ILE A 416 -30.69 -33.51 -18.62
CA ILE A 416 -30.55 -32.32 -17.76
C ILE A 416 -29.65 -32.57 -16.56
N ALA A 417 -29.79 -33.72 -15.90
CA ALA A 417 -28.92 -34.08 -14.76
C ALA A 417 -27.45 -34.19 -15.19
N ALA A 418 -27.18 -34.74 -16.38
CA ALA A 418 -25.85 -34.82 -16.94
C ALA A 418 -25.31 -33.42 -17.27
N THR A 419 -26.14 -32.54 -17.89
CA THR A 419 -25.77 -31.16 -18.20
C THR A 419 -25.44 -30.37 -16.92
N VAL A 420 -26.25 -30.47 -15.87
CA VAL A 420 -26.01 -29.87 -14.56
C VAL A 420 -24.67 -30.30 -13.99
N ARG A 421 -24.35 -31.59 -14.04
CA ARG A 421 -23.08 -32.14 -13.59
C ARG A 421 -21.91 -31.57 -14.40
N THR A 422 -22.00 -31.61 -15.72
CA THR A 422 -20.94 -31.12 -16.62
C THR A 422 -20.67 -29.62 -16.42
N ILE A 423 -21.72 -28.79 -16.25
CA ILE A 423 -21.56 -27.36 -15.96
C ILE A 423 -20.82 -27.18 -14.63
N SER A 424 -21.22 -27.94 -13.58
CA SER A 424 -20.57 -27.86 -12.27
C SER A 424 -19.10 -28.34 -12.30
N GLU A 425 -18.80 -29.41 -13.02
CA GLU A 425 -17.44 -29.94 -13.23
C GLU A 425 -16.55 -28.94 -13.98
N ASN A 426 -17.14 -28.13 -14.87
CA ASN A 426 -16.44 -27.07 -15.61
C ASN A 426 -16.42 -25.73 -14.85
N GLY A 427 -16.76 -25.72 -13.55
CA GLY A 427 -16.68 -24.51 -12.72
C GLY A 427 -17.81 -23.53 -12.94
N GLY A 428 -18.84 -23.88 -13.68
CA GLY A 428 -20.04 -23.07 -13.89
C GLY A 428 -21.10 -23.31 -12.79
N THR A 429 -22.04 -22.37 -12.70
CA THR A 429 -23.23 -22.53 -11.85
C THR A 429 -24.43 -22.82 -12.72
N PRO A 430 -25.04 -24.02 -12.62
CA PRO A 430 -26.23 -24.34 -13.37
C PRO A 430 -27.47 -23.77 -12.68
N LEU A 431 -28.26 -22.95 -13.38
CA LEU A 431 -29.59 -22.56 -12.97
C LEU A 431 -30.61 -23.36 -13.80
N VAL A 432 -31.33 -24.25 -13.13
CA VAL A 432 -32.38 -25.04 -13.80
C VAL A 432 -33.65 -24.21 -13.96
N VAL A 433 -34.30 -24.32 -15.11
CA VAL A 433 -35.55 -23.61 -15.44
C VAL A 433 -36.68 -24.62 -15.61
N CYS A 434 -37.85 -24.30 -15.04
CA CYS A 434 -39.05 -25.08 -15.26
C CYS A 434 -40.23 -24.15 -15.62
N GLU A 435 -41.18 -24.69 -16.41
CA GLU A 435 -42.46 -24.08 -16.72
C GLU A 435 -43.56 -25.04 -16.25
N ASN A 436 -44.48 -24.54 -15.43
CA ASN A 436 -45.55 -25.35 -14.82
C ASN A 436 -44.98 -26.65 -14.24
N GLU A 437 -43.94 -26.50 -13.39
CA GLU A 437 -43.23 -27.56 -12.67
C GLU A 437 -42.55 -28.61 -13.58
N ARG A 438 -42.54 -28.42 -14.91
CA ARG A 438 -41.83 -29.26 -15.88
C ARG A 438 -40.49 -28.63 -16.23
N ILE A 439 -39.41 -29.36 -16.08
CA ILE A 439 -38.06 -28.89 -16.39
C ILE A 439 -37.91 -28.68 -17.88
N THR A 440 -37.49 -27.46 -18.27
CA THR A 440 -37.34 -27.02 -19.66
C THR A 440 -35.91 -26.85 -20.10
N GLY A 441 -34.95 -26.73 -19.17
CA GLY A 441 -33.52 -26.61 -19.51
C GLY A 441 -32.69 -26.02 -18.38
N VAL A 442 -31.44 -25.64 -18.73
CA VAL A 442 -30.45 -25.12 -17.80
C VAL A 442 -29.81 -23.85 -18.37
N ILE A 443 -29.67 -22.83 -17.54
CA ILE A 443 -28.83 -21.63 -17.82
C ILE A 443 -27.46 -21.91 -17.21
N GLU A 444 -26.42 -21.78 -18.00
CA GLU A 444 -25.03 -21.85 -17.53
C GLU A 444 -24.54 -20.45 -17.15
N LEU A 445 -24.24 -20.26 -15.86
CA LEU A 445 -23.55 -19.08 -15.36
C LEU A 445 -22.07 -19.41 -15.13
N GLN A 446 -21.19 -18.52 -15.50
CA GLN A 446 -19.76 -18.66 -15.22
C GLN A 446 -19.19 -17.43 -14.52
N ASP A 447 -18.29 -17.68 -13.59
CA ASP A 447 -17.43 -16.66 -13.02
C ASP A 447 -16.36 -16.26 -14.03
N ILE A 448 -16.26 -14.96 -14.33
CA ILE A 448 -15.26 -14.44 -15.27
C ILE A 448 -13.99 -14.15 -14.50
N ILE A 449 -12.93 -14.89 -14.80
CA ILE A 449 -11.59 -14.65 -14.27
C ILE A 449 -11.04 -13.36 -14.87
N LYS A 450 -10.44 -12.50 -14.05
CA LYS A 450 -9.84 -11.24 -14.49
C LYS A 450 -8.70 -11.49 -15.48
N THR A 451 -8.65 -10.71 -16.53
CA THR A 451 -7.63 -10.86 -17.59
C THR A 451 -6.22 -10.61 -17.06
N GLY A 452 -5.25 -11.45 -17.47
CA GLY A 452 -3.83 -11.29 -17.10
C GLY A 452 -3.49 -11.71 -15.66
N ILE A 453 -4.42 -12.31 -14.90
CA ILE A 453 -4.19 -12.67 -13.50
C ILE A 453 -3.15 -13.80 -13.36
N ARG A 454 -3.10 -14.72 -14.33
CA ARG A 454 -2.17 -15.86 -14.32
C ARG A 454 -0.71 -15.42 -14.38
N GLU A 455 -0.38 -14.52 -15.31
CA GLU A 455 0.96 -13.97 -15.46
C GLU A 455 1.40 -13.22 -14.19
N ARG A 456 0.44 -12.62 -13.51
CA ARG A 456 0.70 -11.88 -12.28
C ARG A 456 0.94 -12.82 -11.09
N PHE A 457 0.21 -13.93 -10.97
CA PHE A 457 0.51 -14.96 -9.97
C PHE A 457 1.85 -15.65 -10.23
N GLU A 458 2.21 -15.88 -11.49
CA GLU A 458 3.55 -16.37 -11.84
C GLU A 458 4.66 -15.38 -11.40
N ARG A 459 4.40 -14.08 -11.47
CA ARG A 459 5.34 -13.05 -10.99
C ARG A 459 5.47 -13.09 -9.47
N LEU A 460 4.37 -13.23 -8.71
CA LEU A 460 4.41 -13.42 -7.24
C LEU A 460 5.20 -14.68 -6.87
N ARG A 461 4.98 -15.79 -7.57
CA ARG A 461 5.71 -17.04 -7.35
C ARG A 461 7.21 -16.87 -7.57
N ARG A 462 7.64 -16.12 -8.60
CA ARG A 462 9.05 -15.78 -8.82
C ARG A 462 9.64 -14.91 -7.70
N MET A 463 8.81 -14.17 -6.98
CA MET A 463 9.21 -13.40 -5.80
C MET A 463 9.23 -14.21 -4.51
N GLY A 464 8.86 -15.49 -4.57
CA GLY A 464 8.83 -16.42 -3.44
C GLY A 464 7.52 -16.43 -2.66
N VAL A 465 6.45 -15.80 -3.18
CA VAL A 465 5.15 -15.73 -2.52
C VAL A 465 4.25 -16.87 -3.00
N LYS A 466 3.78 -17.73 -2.09
CA LYS A 466 2.77 -18.76 -2.36
C LYS A 466 1.39 -18.12 -2.44
N THR A 467 0.62 -18.44 -3.49
CA THR A 467 -0.75 -17.93 -3.67
C THR A 467 -1.77 -19.02 -3.35
N VAL A 468 -2.76 -18.68 -2.52
CA VAL A 468 -3.81 -19.62 -2.07
C VAL A 468 -5.17 -18.98 -2.28
N MET A 469 -6.01 -19.61 -3.11
CA MET A 469 -7.40 -19.17 -3.31
C MET A 469 -8.30 -19.76 -2.21
N VAL A 470 -9.17 -18.92 -1.66
CA VAL A 470 -10.18 -19.38 -0.68
C VAL A 470 -11.57 -19.11 -1.23
N THR A 471 -12.45 -20.11 -1.19
CA THR A 471 -13.81 -19.99 -1.73
C THR A 471 -14.79 -20.89 -0.99
N GLY A 472 -16.05 -20.47 -0.91
CA GLY A 472 -17.16 -21.29 -0.44
C GLY A 472 -17.70 -22.27 -1.49
N ASP A 473 -17.14 -22.30 -2.71
CA ASP A 473 -17.55 -23.22 -3.76
C ASP A 473 -17.15 -24.67 -3.44
N ASN A 474 -17.81 -25.60 -4.13
CA ASN A 474 -17.44 -27.02 -4.04
C ASN A 474 -16.03 -27.28 -4.61
N PRO A 475 -15.38 -28.39 -4.21
CA PRO A 475 -13.99 -28.69 -4.59
C PRO A 475 -13.74 -28.75 -6.10
N LEU A 476 -14.70 -29.17 -6.91
CA LEU A 476 -14.55 -29.27 -8.37
C LEU A 476 -14.48 -27.88 -9.02
N THR A 477 -15.42 -27.00 -8.66
CA THR A 477 -15.45 -25.60 -9.11
C THR A 477 -14.20 -24.86 -8.66
N ALA A 478 -13.82 -25.02 -7.37
CA ALA A 478 -12.63 -24.39 -6.81
C ALA A 478 -11.36 -24.81 -7.54
N LYS A 479 -11.20 -26.11 -7.79
CA LYS A 479 -10.06 -26.67 -8.54
C LYS A 479 -9.96 -26.09 -9.95
N TYR A 480 -11.08 -26.07 -10.68
CA TYR A 480 -11.12 -25.52 -12.05
C TYR A 480 -10.68 -24.05 -12.10
N ILE A 481 -11.20 -23.25 -11.17
CA ILE A 481 -10.86 -21.81 -11.13
C ILE A 481 -9.40 -21.63 -10.71
N ALA A 482 -8.92 -22.40 -9.73
CA ALA A 482 -7.53 -22.35 -9.26
C ALA A 482 -6.53 -22.69 -10.39
N GLU A 483 -6.77 -23.75 -11.14
CA GLU A 483 -5.93 -24.17 -12.28
C GLU A 483 -5.95 -23.10 -13.40
N LYS A 484 -7.12 -22.55 -13.70
CA LYS A 484 -7.28 -21.55 -14.74
C LYS A 484 -6.66 -20.19 -14.35
N ALA A 485 -6.80 -19.79 -13.09
CA ALA A 485 -6.17 -18.58 -12.55
C ALA A 485 -4.66 -18.76 -12.32
N GLY A 486 -4.19 -20.00 -12.13
CA GLY A 486 -2.78 -20.31 -11.92
C GLY A 486 -2.30 -20.07 -10.48
N VAL A 487 -3.19 -20.18 -9.48
CA VAL A 487 -2.79 -20.14 -8.06
C VAL A 487 -2.09 -21.43 -7.65
N ASP A 488 -1.30 -21.39 -6.57
CA ASP A 488 -0.50 -22.55 -6.12
C ASP A 488 -1.33 -23.57 -5.35
N ASP A 489 -2.40 -23.10 -4.66
CA ASP A 489 -3.22 -23.95 -3.79
C ASP A 489 -4.63 -23.35 -3.67
N PHE A 490 -5.58 -24.12 -3.15
CA PHE A 490 -6.94 -23.61 -2.90
C PHE A 490 -7.60 -24.29 -1.70
N ILE A 491 -8.55 -23.58 -1.08
CA ILE A 491 -9.43 -24.08 -0.01
C ILE A 491 -10.86 -23.92 -0.50
N ALA A 492 -11.55 -25.05 -0.66
CA ALA A 492 -12.94 -25.13 -1.09
C ALA A 492 -13.88 -25.24 0.12
N GLU A 493 -15.18 -24.94 -0.06
CA GLU A 493 -16.20 -25.01 0.99
C GLU A 493 -15.84 -24.24 2.26
N ALA A 494 -14.96 -23.23 2.11
CA ALA A 494 -14.40 -22.47 3.22
C ALA A 494 -15.45 -21.58 3.88
N ARG A 495 -15.49 -21.65 5.21
CA ARG A 495 -16.21 -20.73 6.07
C ARG A 495 -15.27 -19.59 6.50
N PRO A 496 -15.81 -18.48 7.02
CA PRO A 496 -14.96 -17.39 7.54
C PRO A 496 -13.94 -17.84 8.58
N GLU A 497 -14.31 -18.81 9.43
CA GLU A 497 -13.45 -19.39 10.47
C GLU A 497 -12.26 -20.16 9.87
N ASP A 498 -12.46 -20.86 8.76
CA ASP A 498 -11.43 -21.64 8.09
C ASP A 498 -10.34 -20.73 7.51
N LYS A 499 -10.71 -19.54 7.00
CA LYS A 499 -9.77 -18.49 6.55
C LYS A 499 -8.87 -18.06 7.71
N LEU A 500 -9.47 -17.79 8.87
CA LEU A 500 -8.77 -17.34 10.07
C LEU A 500 -7.82 -18.42 10.62
N GLU A 501 -8.28 -19.69 10.65
CA GLU A 501 -7.48 -20.82 11.12
C GLU A 501 -6.28 -21.08 10.20
N TYR A 502 -6.47 -20.99 8.88
CA TYR A 502 -5.38 -21.12 7.92
C TYR A 502 -4.30 -20.05 8.16
N ILE A 503 -4.69 -18.78 8.31
CA ILE A 503 -3.75 -17.69 8.60
C ILE A 503 -2.96 -17.98 9.88
N ARG A 504 -3.65 -18.34 10.97
CA ARG A 504 -2.99 -18.65 12.25
C ARG A 504 -2.02 -19.81 12.14
N ARG A 505 -2.36 -20.85 11.41
CA ARG A 505 -1.48 -22.02 11.18
C ARG A 505 -0.20 -21.64 10.42
N GLU A 506 -0.32 -20.86 9.36
CA GLU A 506 0.83 -20.37 8.61
C GLU A 506 1.71 -19.45 9.49
N GLN A 507 1.10 -18.53 10.26
CA GLN A 507 1.82 -17.67 11.21
C GLN A 507 2.53 -18.45 12.32
N GLN A 508 1.92 -19.50 12.87
CA GLN A 508 2.55 -20.39 13.85
C GLN A 508 3.76 -21.15 13.28
N SER A 509 3.78 -21.37 11.97
CA SER A 509 4.95 -21.93 11.28
C SER A 509 6.05 -20.91 10.97
N GLY A 510 5.90 -19.65 11.44
CA GLY A 510 6.85 -18.57 11.27
C GLY A 510 6.75 -17.84 9.93
N LYS A 511 5.67 -18.05 9.16
CA LYS A 511 5.44 -17.39 7.89
C LYS A 511 4.63 -16.11 8.04
N LEU A 512 4.92 -15.13 7.21
CA LEU A 512 4.14 -13.89 7.10
C LEU A 512 3.04 -14.07 6.05
N VAL A 513 1.81 -13.74 6.44
CA VAL A 513 0.62 -13.97 5.63
C VAL A 513 -0.03 -12.65 5.22
N ALA A 514 -0.25 -12.50 3.92
CA ALA A 514 -1.13 -11.46 3.39
C ALA A 514 -2.52 -12.05 3.09
N MET A 515 -3.55 -11.26 3.34
CA MET A 515 -4.94 -11.57 2.97
C MET A 515 -5.50 -10.42 2.15
N MET A 516 -6.20 -10.74 1.06
CA MET A 516 -6.93 -9.79 0.24
C MET A 516 -8.38 -10.21 0.10
N GLY A 517 -9.30 -9.29 0.38
CA GLY A 517 -10.73 -9.54 0.35
C GLY A 517 -11.56 -8.26 0.36
N ASP A 518 -12.87 -8.38 0.10
CA ASP A 518 -13.80 -7.26 -0.02
C ASP A 518 -15.07 -7.41 0.85
N GLY A 519 -15.38 -8.62 1.31
CA GLY A 519 -16.58 -8.93 2.08
C GLY A 519 -16.48 -8.67 3.59
N THR A 520 -17.63 -8.50 4.23
CA THR A 520 -17.71 -8.47 5.71
C THR A 520 -17.20 -9.77 6.32
N ASN A 521 -17.38 -10.88 5.63
CA ASN A 521 -16.91 -12.21 6.04
C ASN A 521 -15.36 -12.30 6.05
N ASP A 522 -14.68 -11.41 5.33
CA ASP A 522 -13.21 -11.35 5.28
C ASP A 522 -12.61 -10.51 6.40
N ALA A 523 -13.41 -9.65 7.05
CA ALA A 523 -12.91 -8.70 8.05
C ALA A 523 -12.08 -9.36 9.17
N PRO A 524 -12.49 -10.50 9.78
CA PRO A 524 -11.67 -11.17 10.79
C PRO A 524 -10.32 -11.68 10.24
N ALA A 525 -10.31 -12.21 9.00
CA ALA A 525 -9.11 -12.70 8.34
C ALA A 525 -8.18 -11.55 7.93
N LEU A 526 -8.73 -10.43 7.43
CA LEU A 526 -7.98 -9.21 7.11
C LEU A 526 -7.31 -8.60 8.35
N ALA A 527 -8.01 -8.62 9.50
CA ALA A 527 -7.46 -8.14 10.77
C ALA A 527 -6.37 -9.04 11.34
N GLN A 528 -6.49 -10.38 11.16
CA GLN A 528 -5.51 -11.35 11.65
C GLN A 528 -4.24 -11.40 10.79
N ALA A 529 -4.36 -11.19 9.48
CA ALA A 529 -3.23 -11.26 8.57
C ALA A 529 -2.16 -10.19 8.89
N ASP A 530 -0.89 -10.51 8.66
CA ASP A 530 0.22 -9.57 8.80
C ASP A 530 0.06 -8.38 7.84
N VAL A 531 -0.50 -8.64 6.66
CA VAL A 531 -0.88 -7.66 5.65
C VAL A 531 -2.31 -7.93 5.20
N GLY A 532 -3.27 -7.17 5.72
CA GLY A 532 -4.67 -7.22 5.31
C GLY A 532 -4.97 -6.12 4.30
N VAL A 533 -5.29 -6.47 3.06
CA VAL A 533 -5.61 -5.53 1.98
C VAL A 533 -7.10 -5.61 1.67
N ALA A 534 -7.84 -4.58 2.04
CA ALA A 534 -9.24 -4.46 1.67
C ALA A 534 -9.37 -3.79 0.30
N MET A 535 -10.35 -4.23 -0.49
CA MET A 535 -10.72 -3.56 -1.73
C MET A 535 -11.53 -2.29 -1.44
N ASN A 536 -11.39 -1.25 -2.24
CA ASN A 536 -12.23 -0.05 -2.09
C ASN A 536 -13.71 -0.33 -2.38
N SER A 537 -14.00 -1.31 -3.24
CA SER A 537 -15.37 -1.80 -3.47
C SER A 537 -15.96 -2.55 -2.28
N GLY A 538 -15.13 -2.98 -1.35
CA GLY A 538 -15.54 -3.79 -0.22
C GLY A 538 -16.33 -3.04 0.84
N THR A 539 -16.85 -3.80 1.80
CA THR A 539 -17.62 -3.29 2.92
C THR A 539 -16.80 -2.39 3.84
N GLN A 540 -17.46 -1.51 4.58
CA GLN A 540 -16.79 -0.66 5.56
C GLN A 540 -16.04 -1.49 6.62
N ALA A 541 -16.63 -2.62 7.04
CA ALA A 541 -16.00 -3.55 7.99
C ALA A 541 -14.67 -4.11 7.46
N ALA A 542 -14.61 -4.52 6.18
CA ALA A 542 -13.38 -4.98 5.55
C ALA A 542 -12.33 -3.88 5.48
N LYS A 543 -12.71 -2.66 5.07
CA LYS A 543 -11.81 -1.50 5.03
C LYS A 543 -11.26 -1.12 6.40
N GLU A 544 -12.04 -1.26 7.46
CA GLU A 544 -11.60 -0.98 8.82
C GLU A 544 -10.69 -2.07 9.39
N ALA A 545 -10.94 -3.32 9.04
CA ALA A 545 -10.17 -4.47 9.49
C ALA A 545 -8.79 -4.53 8.82
N GLY A 546 -8.70 -4.28 7.52
CA GLY A 546 -7.45 -4.28 6.77
C GLY A 546 -6.49 -3.19 7.24
N ASN A 547 -5.19 -3.43 7.13
CA ASN A 547 -4.15 -2.42 7.37
C ASN A 547 -3.72 -1.68 6.09
N MET A 548 -4.27 -2.08 4.95
CA MET A 548 -4.18 -1.41 3.65
C MET A 548 -5.53 -1.40 2.94
N VAL A 549 -5.72 -0.41 2.05
CA VAL A 549 -6.88 -0.35 1.15
C VAL A 549 -6.39 -0.12 -0.27
N ASP A 550 -6.79 -1.02 -1.18
CA ASP A 550 -6.55 -0.88 -2.61
C ASP A 550 -7.68 -0.05 -3.24
N LEU A 551 -7.33 1.11 -3.80
CA LEU A 551 -8.29 2.04 -4.41
C LEU A 551 -8.72 1.61 -5.81
N ASP A 552 -7.90 0.84 -6.52
CA ASP A 552 -8.15 0.42 -7.91
C ASP A 552 -9.05 -0.82 -8.00
N ASN A 553 -9.39 -1.45 -6.87
CA ASN A 553 -10.09 -2.73 -6.84
C ASN A 553 -9.42 -3.81 -7.72
N ASP A 554 -8.10 -3.75 -7.81
CA ASP A 554 -7.29 -4.70 -8.58
C ASP A 554 -6.53 -5.64 -7.63
N PRO A 555 -6.92 -6.91 -7.51
CA PRO A 555 -6.26 -7.87 -6.61
C PRO A 555 -4.77 -8.08 -6.95
N THR A 556 -4.38 -7.69 -8.13
CA THR A 556 -2.99 -7.77 -8.57
C THR A 556 -2.15 -6.61 -8.07
N LYS A 557 -2.78 -5.62 -7.45
CA LYS A 557 -2.14 -4.48 -6.80
C LYS A 557 -1.20 -4.93 -5.68
N LEU A 558 -1.48 -6.07 -5.06
CA LEU A 558 -0.58 -6.65 -4.07
C LEU A 558 0.83 -6.89 -4.63
N ILE A 559 0.98 -7.20 -5.93
CA ILE A 559 2.30 -7.33 -6.56
C ILE A 559 3.07 -6.01 -6.43
N GLU A 560 2.42 -4.88 -6.74
CA GLU A 560 3.03 -3.56 -6.61
C GLU A 560 3.37 -3.26 -5.14
N ILE A 561 2.49 -3.64 -4.21
CA ILE A 561 2.71 -3.48 -2.76
C ILE A 561 3.92 -4.28 -2.31
N VAL A 562 4.02 -5.55 -2.70
CA VAL A 562 5.17 -6.43 -2.40
C VAL A 562 6.46 -5.86 -2.99
N GLU A 563 6.41 -5.38 -4.23
CA GLU A 563 7.58 -4.76 -4.87
C GLU A 563 8.02 -3.49 -4.16
N ILE A 564 7.07 -2.64 -3.74
CA ILE A 564 7.36 -1.43 -2.96
C ILE A 564 7.96 -1.79 -1.61
N GLY A 565 7.42 -2.81 -0.92
CA GLY A 565 7.97 -3.33 0.33
C GLY A 565 9.39 -3.86 0.17
N LYS A 566 9.62 -4.74 -0.81
CA LYS A 566 10.97 -5.25 -1.15
C LYS A 566 11.94 -4.12 -1.53
N GLN A 567 11.47 -3.14 -2.30
CA GLN A 567 12.27 -1.96 -2.65
C GLN A 567 12.64 -1.13 -1.41
N LEU A 568 11.72 -0.99 -0.44
CA LEU A 568 11.95 -0.27 0.81
C LEU A 568 13.04 -0.96 1.64
N LEU A 569 12.92 -2.28 1.86
CA LEU A 569 13.88 -3.10 2.58
C LEU A 569 15.26 -3.05 1.93
N MET A 570 15.31 -3.22 0.61
CA MET A 570 16.55 -3.13 -0.17
C MET A 570 17.21 -1.76 -0.06
N THR A 571 16.43 -0.69 -0.15
CA THR A 571 16.95 0.68 -0.07
C THR A 571 17.63 0.93 1.28
N ARG A 572 17.00 0.47 2.37
CA ARG A 572 17.59 0.55 3.71
C ARG A 572 18.88 -0.24 3.80
N GLY A 573 18.86 -1.52 3.42
CA GLY A 573 20.04 -2.38 3.46
C GLY A 573 21.21 -1.83 2.63
N THR A 574 20.91 -1.34 1.45
CA THR A 574 21.88 -0.76 0.53
C THR A 574 22.53 0.52 1.08
N LEU A 575 21.70 1.45 1.60
CA LEU A 575 22.21 2.70 2.17
C LEU A 575 22.95 2.47 3.50
N THR A 576 22.54 1.47 4.29
CA THR A 576 23.26 1.05 5.49
C THR A 576 24.63 0.49 5.14
N THR A 577 24.71 -0.40 4.14
CA THR A 577 25.99 -0.96 3.65
C THR A 577 26.91 0.14 3.15
N PHE A 578 26.37 1.06 2.34
CA PHE A 578 27.14 2.20 1.84
C PHE A 578 27.65 3.08 2.98
N SER A 579 26.78 3.41 3.96
CA SER A 579 27.14 4.26 5.11
C SER A 579 28.27 3.65 5.93
N ILE A 580 28.17 2.38 6.30
CA ILE A 580 29.20 1.69 7.10
C ILE A 580 30.53 1.66 6.32
N ALA A 581 30.50 1.31 5.04
CA ALA A 581 31.71 1.27 4.20
C ALA A 581 32.35 2.68 4.05
N ASN A 582 31.50 3.71 3.87
CA ASN A 582 31.92 5.10 3.79
C ASN A 582 32.56 5.60 5.10
N ASP A 583 31.99 5.22 6.25
CA ASP A 583 32.49 5.65 7.55
C ASP A 583 33.86 5.00 7.85
N VAL A 584 34.03 3.71 7.52
CA VAL A 584 35.33 3.02 7.62
C VAL A 584 36.39 3.66 6.71
N ALA A 585 36.03 4.06 5.51
CA ALA A 585 36.98 4.67 4.56
C ALA A 585 37.53 6.00 5.07
N LYS A 586 36.77 6.77 5.85
CA LYS A 586 37.23 8.06 6.45
C LYS A 586 38.34 7.88 7.49
N TYR A 587 38.49 6.70 8.08
CA TYR A 587 39.62 6.40 8.96
C TYR A 587 40.97 6.63 8.29
N PHE A 588 41.07 6.31 7.00
CA PHE A 588 42.33 6.50 6.22
C PHE A 588 42.66 7.97 5.95
N ALA A 589 41.69 8.88 6.18
CA ALA A 589 41.94 10.31 6.15
C ALA A 589 42.32 10.86 7.54
N ILE A 590 41.55 10.52 8.56
CA ILE A 590 41.59 11.21 9.85
C ILE A 590 42.68 10.62 10.79
N VAL A 591 42.79 9.29 10.87
CA VAL A 591 43.74 8.66 11.79
C VAL A 591 45.19 9.02 11.46
N PRO A 592 45.67 8.95 10.20
CA PRO A 592 47.00 9.45 9.86
C PRO A 592 47.17 10.93 10.21
N ALA A 593 46.16 11.77 9.89
CA ALA A 593 46.22 13.20 10.17
C ALA A 593 46.40 13.51 11.66
N LEU A 594 45.79 12.72 12.57
CA LEU A 594 45.90 12.92 14.03
C LEU A 594 47.24 12.48 14.61
N PHE A 595 47.88 11.42 14.08
CA PHE A 595 48.95 10.74 14.77
C PHE A 595 50.29 10.69 13.99
N ILE A 596 50.34 11.07 12.71
CA ILE A 596 51.53 10.95 11.88
C ILE A 596 52.74 11.71 12.44
N ALA A 597 52.51 12.83 13.11
CA ALA A 597 53.57 13.62 13.75
C ALA A 597 54.22 12.90 14.93
N SER A 598 53.43 12.13 15.71
CA SER A 598 53.87 11.39 16.87
C SER A 598 54.25 9.95 16.56
N ILE A 599 53.61 9.34 15.56
CA ILE A 599 53.84 7.95 15.11
C ILE A 599 54.00 7.94 13.58
N PRO A 600 55.22 8.20 13.06
CA PRO A 600 55.48 8.32 11.61
C PRO A 600 55.09 7.07 10.81
N SER A 601 55.13 5.86 11.39
CA SER A 601 54.74 4.61 10.74
C SER A 601 53.28 4.61 10.27
N LEU A 602 52.35 5.41 10.92
CA LEU A 602 50.97 5.58 10.49
C LEU A 602 50.84 6.33 9.17
N GLY A 603 51.93 6.92 8.66
CA GLY A 603 51.97 7.46 7.31
C GLY A 603 51.64 6.44 6.21
N ALA A 604 51.85 5.14 6.47
CA ALA A 604 51.46 4.06 5.57
C ALA A 604 49.92 3.99 5.37
N LEU A 605 49.12 4.49 6.31
CA LEU A 605 47.66 4.57 6.21
C LEU A 605 47.17 5.80 5.43
N ASN A 606 48.06 6.80 5.16
CA ASN A 606 47.72 7.96 4.32
C ASN A 606 47.71 7.58 2.82
N VAL A 607 46.86 6.62 2.48
CA VAL A 607 46.69 6.11 1.11
C VAL A 607 46.23 7.21 0.14
N MET A 608 45.51 8.20 0.64
CA MET A 608 44.99 9.31 -0.16
C MET A 608 46.04 10.39 -0.42
N HIS A 609 47.20 10.36 0.26
CA HIS A 609 48.25 11.38 0.18
C HIS A 609 47.67 12.80 0.33
N LEU A 610 46.99 13.03 1.46
CA LEU A 610 46.38 14.32 1.78
C LEU A 610 47.43 15.36 2.15
N HIS A 611 47.14 16.63 1.88
CA HIS A 611 48.13 17.72 1.91
C HIS A 611 48.66 18.04 3.32
N SER A 612 47.73 18.21 4.27
CA SER A 612 48.06 18.51 5.67
C SER A 612 47.08 17.82 6.62
N PRO A 613 47.40 17.67 7.92
CA PRO A 613 46.46 17.16 8.91
C PRO A 613 45.17 17.97 8.97
N GLU A 614 45.26 19.29 8.92
CA GLU A 614 44.06 20.18 8.98
C GLU A 614 43.22 20.05 7.72
N SER A 615 43.84 20.02 6.53
CA SER A 615 43.10 19.84 5.27
C SER A 615 42.45 18.47 5.19
N ALA A 616 43.10 17.41 5.70
CA ALA A 616 42.57 16.06 5.73
C ALA A 616 41.33 15.95 6.58
N ILE A 617 41.35 16.50 7.79
CA ILE A 617 40.19 16.51 8.72
C ILE A 617 39.05 17.32 8.11
N LEU A 618 39.37 18.51 7.61
CA LEU A 618 38.33 19.39 7.03
C LEU A 618 37.70 18.77 5.79
N SER A 619 38.51 18.17 4.90
CA SER A 619 38.01 17.47 3.71
C SER A 619 37.07 16.28 4.04
N ALA A 620 37.44 15.52 5.08
CA ALA A 620 36.58 14.43 5.55
C ALA A 620 35.26 14.90 6.11
N VAL A 621 35.24 15.99 6.89
CA VAL A 621 34.02 16.57 7.46
C VAL A 621 33.15 17.19 6.37
N ILE A 622 33.72 17.91 5.40
CA ILE A 622 32.98 18.46 4.25
C ILE A 622 32.39 17.33 3.42
N PHE A 623 33.18 16.29 3.12
CA PHE A 623 32.65 15.13 2.39
C PHE A 623 31.49 14.48 3.13
N ASN A 624 31.58 14.34 4.46
CA ASN A 624 30.52 13.79 5.31
C ASN A 624 29.22 14.61 5.22
N ALA A 625 29.33 15.93 5.15
CA ALA A 625 28.17 16.80 4.96
C ALA A 625 27.56 16.67 3.55
N LEU A 626 28.39 16.61 2.50
CA LEU A 626 27.94 16.60 1.11
C LEU A 626 27.33 15.26 0.67
N ILE A 627 27.77 14.14 1.26
CA ILE A 627 27.26 12.82 0.87
C ILE A 627 25.77 12.65 1.21
N ILE A 628 25.27 13.30 2.26
CA ILE A 628 23.85 13.23 2.66
C ILE A 628 22.93 13.77 1.53
N PRO A 629 23.07 15.04 1.07
CA PRO A 629 22.21 15.53 -0.01
C PRO A 629 22.39 14.77 -1.32
N LEU A 630 23.58 14.23 -1.62
CA LEU A 630 23.81 13.41 -2.80
C LEU A 630 23.00 12.08 -2.76
N LEU A 631 22.76 11.54 -1.58
CA LEU A 631 22.00 10.30 -1.41
C LEU A 631 20.49 10.51 -1.22
N ILE A 632 20.02 11.74 -0.99
CA ILE A 632 18.56 12.05 -0.89
C ILE A 632 17.77 11.51 -2.09
N PRO A 633 18.18 11.74 -3.37
CA PRO A 633 17.44 11.19 -4.50
C PRO A 633 17.34 9.67 -4.49
N LEU A 634 18.39 8.97 -4.05
CA LEU A 634 18.39 7.50 -3.92
C LEU A 634 17.46 7.04 -2.79
N ALA A 635 17.49 7.73 -1.64
CA ALA A 635 16.61 7.45 -0.50
C ALA A 635 15.12 7.62 -0.87
N LEU A 636 14.79 8.70 -1.60
CA LEU A 636 13.42 9.03 -1.98
C LEU A 636 12.87 8.17 -3.14
N ARG A 637 13.70 7.87 -4.16
CA ARG A 637 13.30 7.01 -5.29
C ARG A 637 13.35 5.52 -4.95
N GLY A 638 14.24 5.15 -4.04
CA GLY A 638 14.57 3.78 -3.72
C GLY A 638 15.44 3.10 -4.78
N VAL A 639 16.08 2.01 -4.38
CA VAL A 639 16.87 1.14 -5.26
C VAL A 639 15.91 0.26 -6.06
N THR A 640 16.10 0.15 -7.37
CA THR A 640 15.23 -0.66 -8.24
C THR A 640 15.31 -2.14 -7.85
N TYR A 641 14.18 -2.71 -7.47
CA TYR A 641 14.05 -4.13 -7.22
C TYR A 641 14.16 -4.92 -8.54
N LYS A 642 14.96 -6.01 -8.52
CA LYS A 642 15.04 -7.00 -9.61
C LYS A 642 14.83 -8.38 -9.00
N PRO A 643 13.91 -9.20 -9.52
CA PRO A 643 13.62 -10.55 -8.98
C PRO A 643 14.69 -11.55 -9.47
N ILE A 644 15.93 -11.41 -8.96
CA ILE A 644 17.07 -12.27 -9.33
C ILE A 644 17.48 -13.24 -8.22
N GLY A 645 16.63 -13.40 -7.20
CA GLY A 645 16.92 -14.20 -6.00
C GLY A 645 17.72 -13.42 -4.94
N ALA A 646 17.45 -13.75 -3.66
CA ALA A 646 18.00 -13.01 -2.51
C ALA A 646 19.54 -13.00 -2.47
N SER A 647 20.18 -14.14 -2.71
CA SER A 647 21.66 -14.26 -2.66
C SER A 647 22.37 -13.45 -3.76
N ALA A 648 21.82 -13.48 -4.98
CA ALA A 648 22.39 -12.71 -6.10
C ALA A 648 22.21 -11.20 -5.88
N LEU A 649 21.07 -10.83 -5.32
CA LEU A 649 20.73 -9.45 -4.98
C LEU A 649 21.64 -8.91 -3.88
N LEU A 650 21.84 -9.68 -2.80
CA LEU A 650 22.75 -9.34 -1.70
C LEU A 650 24.17 -9.15 -2.22
N ARG A 651 24.70 -10.10 -2.99
CA ARG A 651 26.06 -10.03 -3.57
C ARG A 651 26.22 -8.81 -4.47
N ARG A 652 25.23 -8.52 -5.32
CA ARG A 652 25.25 -7.35 -6.19
C ARG A 652 25.25 -6.05 -5.38
N ASN A 653 24.39 -5.95 -4.35
CA ASN A 653 24.30 -4.75 -3.52
C ASN A 653 25.58 -4.54 -2.71
N LEU A 654 26.14 -5.61 -2.13
CA LEU A 654 27.40 -5.55 -1.42
C LEU A 654 28.55 -5.10 -2.34
N PHE A 655 28.59 -5.61 -3.58
CA PHE A 655 29.61 -5.22 -4.55
C PHE A 655 29.46 -3.76 -4.99
N ILE A 656 28.26 -3.31 -5.36
CA ILE A 656 28.05 -1.96 -5.87
C ILE A 656 28.17 -0.92 -4.75
N TYR A 657 27.46 -1.13 -3.65
CA TYR A 657 27.34 -0.13 -2.58
C TYR A 657 28.37 -0.29 -1.48
N GLY A 658 28.84 -1.50 -1.21
CA GLY A 658 29.95 -1.74 -0.30
C GLY A 658 31.25 -1.23 -0.90
N LEU A 659 31.63 -1.70 -2.10
CA LEU A 659 32.82 -1.22 -2.79
C LEU A 659 32.72 0.26 -3.16
N GLY A 660 31.55 0.70 -3.66
CA GLY A 660 31.27 2.11 -3.93
C GLY A 660 31.38 2.97 -2.68
N GLY A 661 30.89 2.47 -1.53
CA GLY A 661 30.99 3.12 -0.22
C GLY A 661 32.43 3.30 0.25
N VAL A 662 33.36 2.43 -0.18
CA VAL A 662 34.79 2.60 0.07
C VAL A 662 35.43 3.57 -0.93
N ILE A 663 35.22 3.38 -2.22
CA ILE A 663 35.87 4.16 -3.28
C ILE A 663 35.47 5.63 -3.29
N VAL A 664 34.13 5.90 -3.12
CA VAL A 664 33.60 7.25 -3.22
C VAL A 664 34.20 8.22 -2.20
N PRO A 665 34.39 7.86 -0.90
CA PRO A 665 35.10 8.72 0.05
C PRO A 665 36.57 8.95 -0.32
N PHE A 666 37.29 7.92 -0.78
CA PHE A 666 38.69 8.07 -1.17
C PHE A 666 38.83 9.13 -2.27
N VAL A 667 38.01 9.06 -3.31
CA VAL A 667 38.03 10.02 -4.41
C VAL A 667 37.48 11.37 -3.95
N GLY A 668 36.35 11.38 -3.24
CA GLY A 668 35.69 12.61 -2.82
C GLY A 668 36.50 13.44 -1.84
N ILE A 669 37.06 12.80 -0.80
CA ILE A 669 37.94 13.47 0.18
C ILE A 669 39.16 14.02 -0.51
N LYS A 670 39.84 13.23 -1.41
CA LYS A 670 40.99 13.70 -2.15
C LYS A 670 40.70 14.91 -3.04
N LEU A 671 39.56 14.90 -3.76
CA LEU A 671 39.13 16.04 -4.57
C LEU A 671 38.91 17.29 -3.73
N ILE A 672 38.28 17.13 -2.57
CA ILE A 672 38.04 18.25 -1.65
C ILE A 672 39.37 18.75 -1.08
N ASP A 673 40.26 17.87 -0.68
CA ASP A 673 41.62 18.20 -0.20
C ASP A 673 42.37 19.03 -1.22
N MET A 674 42.39 18.63 -2.49
CA MET A 674 43.00 19.39 -3.59
C MET A 674 42.41 20.78 -3.79
N LEU A 675 41.09 20.95 -3.58
CA LEU A 675 40.43 22.26 -3.66
C LEU A 675 40.78 23.15 -2.46
N ILE A 676 40.84 22.56 -1.26
CA ILE A 676 41.10 23.29 -0.02
C ILE A 676 42.55 23.66 0.12
N SER A 677 43.51 22.80 -0.32
CA SER A 677 44.93 23.02 -0.24
C SER A 677 45.41 24.28 -1.00
N VAL A 678 44.56 24.86 -1.86
CA VAL A 678 44.85 26.16 -2.49
C VAL A 678 44.68 27.32 -1.51
N PHE A 679 43.90 27.12 -0.43
CA PHE A 679 43.58 28.13 0.57
C PHE A 679 44.26 27.91 1.92
N PHE A 680 44.77 26.72 2.17
CA PHE A 680 45.50 26.30 3.37
C PHE A 680 46.93 25.80 2.96
#